data_56ec29a2a250bcfbbfd8d9d56fa04125
#
_entry.id   56ec29a2a250bcfbbfd8d9d56fa04125
#
_cell.length_a   1.000
_cell.length_b   1.000
_cell.length_c   1.000
_cell.angle_alpha   90.00
_cell.angle_beta   90.00
_cell.angle_gamma   90.00
#
_symmetry.space_group_name_H-M   'P 1'
#
loop_
_entity.id
_entity.type
_entity.pdbx_description
1 polymer ?
#
loop_
_entity_poly.entity_id
_entity_poly.type
_entity_poly.pdbx_seq_one_letter_code
_entity_poly.pdbx_strand_id
1 'polypeptide(L)'
;MYAKLALRNIRRSLRDYIIYFVTLTLTAALMYSFLALGFSSDVLAMAENMSMLTTGILLMSALVAFMSSFVIDYAIRFMLGRRKKEFATYELIGMEAKTVRNLFLAENSIIGTGAFLLGSLVGTGLSGLLNQVVKNIFEVPHTYQVSFSLQAWAVTFLFFALMYGFGMLRAAKIIRHQKVIDLLYDNRKNEEYRFKSFRHSLLVVLLSIAAMVAGVILLGRMLQTQTNEAFLYLGGACLLILVGVYELHRQIPLLLHRFAKQNLRHKYKEENLFFLGQIGRRIHSAGRTMAVVAILLTISLATMFVGLTMGAGYKANMKAYYPYDAGVAIDAPLEKSSMDSIVSFTEEHCEVEDSVIYYLYAVPEKPIEALSLSDYNHLREILGLSPVVMGNNEFLVHCDTWNYMDGIRQGLKQQPEITLNGRTLTIAETPILTEPMEQYQMAGTKGYVLVLPDEAASQLVGEKIRLAMKLEDGGYPELKSDLKQFLNSGKWQPELQSGQQLPEKVTMGVTVKAWGVANSLTGFTAISFCGLYLSIIFIILSCSVLAFEQLSAIDKNQKNYAVIDLLGVPGRRQAFLIRRELSTVFLIPLLFPLLLTVLLIAGAQFFFGEAILQQGLVPLYGLVTILLFCAIYLTYFGATMFLFKRVILRPEMR
;
A
#
# COMPACT_ATOMS: atom_id res chain seq x y z
N MET A 1 4.66 44.15 -18.24
CA MET A 1 5.74 43.86 -19.23
C MET A 1 6.14 42.38 -19.18
N TYR A 2 6.49 41.79 -18.03
CA TYR A 2 6.94 40.39 -17.91
C TYR A 2 5.92 39.37 -18.42
N ALA A 3 4.61 39.51 -18.11
CA ALA A 3 3.60 38.56 -18.54
C ALA A 3 3.42 38.46 -20.07
N LYS A 4 3.49 39.59 -20.80
CA LYS A 4 3.44 39.57 -22.27
C LYS A 4 4.69 38.92 -22.90
N LEU A 5 5.87 39.18 -22.32
CA LEU A 5 7.10 38.53 -22.73
C LEU A 5 7.11 37.03 -22.44
N ALA A 6 6.65 36.63 -21.24
CA ALA A 6 6.49 35.25 -20.83
C ALA A 6 5.57 34.47 -21.77
N LEU A 7 4.39 35.03 -22.10
CA LEU A 7 3.42 34.40 -23.00
C LEU A 7 3.98 34.20 -24.42
N ARG A 8 4.74 35.20 -24.92
CA ARG A 8 5.40 35.12 -26.23
C ARG A 8 6.49 34.05 -26.25
N ASN A 9 7.27 33.97 -25.18
CA ASN A 9 8.31 32.95 -25.03
C ASN A 9 7.72 31.55 -24.94
N ILE A 10 6.63 31.36 -24.18
CA ILE A 10 5.91 30.08 -24.10
C ILE A 10 5.44 29.64 -25.49
N ARG A 11 4.80 30.52 -26.26
CA ARG A 11 4.34 30.22 -27.63
C ARG A 11 5.48 29.83 -28.57
N ARG A 12 6.65 30.46 -28.44
CA ARG A 12 7.83 30.17 -29.29
C ARG A 12 8.46 28.83 -28.93
N SER A 13 8.44 28.43 -27.65
CA SER A 13 9.08 27.22 -27.14
C SER A 13 8.08 26.14 -26.71
N LEU A 14 6.86 26.16 -27.25
CA LEU A 14 5.75 25.24 -26.91
C LEU A 14 6.17 23.77 -26.85
N ARG A 15 7.04 23.33 -27.77
CA ARG A 15 7.52 21.95 -27.86
C ARG A 15 8.34 21.52 -26.63
N ASP A 16 9.11 22.40 -26.05
CA ASP A 16 9.92 22.12 -24.87
C ASP A 16 9.07 22.15 -23.60
N TYR A 17 8.00 22.94 -23.59
CA TYR A 17 7.06 23.05 -22.47
C TYR A 17 5.97 21.99 -22.43
N ILE A 18 5.61 21.33 -23.54
CA ILE A 18 4.51 20.36 -23.61
C ILE A 18 4.68 19.25 -22.58
N ILE A 19 5.84 18.62 -22.49
CA ILE A 19 6.08 17.49 -21.61
C ILE A 19 6.03 17.92 -20.15
N TYR A 20 6.62 19.08 -19.86
CA TYR A 20 6.57 19.71 -18.56
C TYR A 20 5.10 20.00 -18.15
N PHE A 21 4.34 20.62 -19.04
CA PHE A 21 2.93 20.96 -18.84
C PHE A 21 2.09 19.69 -18.63
N VAL A 22 2.26 18.65 -19.47
CA VAL A 22 1.54 17.37 -19.35
C VAL A 22 1.84 16.70 -18.02
N THR A 23 3.10 16.70 -17.57
CA THR A 23 3.44 16.09 -16.27
C THR A 23 2.81 16.82 -15.11
N LEU A 24 2.85 18.16 -15.10
CA LEU A 24 2.19 18.96 -14.07
C LEU A 24 0.67 18.75 -14.07
N THR A 25 0.07 18.74 -15.26
CA THR A 25 -1.37 18.48 -15.45
C THR A 25 -1.76 17.11 -14.93
N LEU A 26 -0.99 16.08 -15.29
CA LEU A 26 -1.24 14.72 -14.85
C LEU A 26 -1.08 14.57 -13.32
N THR A 27 -0.05 15.19 -12.75
CA THR A 27 0.17 15.20 -11.29
C THR A 27 -1.02 15.87 -10.57
N ALA A 28 -1.48 17.02 -11.05
CA ALA A 28 -2.64 17.72 -10.49
C ALA A 28 -3.93 16.91 -10.66
N ALA A 29 -4.14 16.28 -11.83
CA ALA A 29 -5.32 15.47 -12.11
C ALA A 29 -5.42 14.24 -11.21
N LEU A 30 -4.32 13.50 -11.07
CA LEU A 30 -4.25 12.32 -10.21
C LEU A 30 -4.46 12.68 -8.74
N MET A 31 -3.87 13.78 -8.30
CA MET A 31 -4.01 14.24 -6.93
C MET A 31 -5.44 14.70 -6.62
N TYR A 32 -6.06 15.46 -7.53
CA TYR A 32 -7.44 15.89 -7.38
C TYR A 32 -8.41 14.71 -7.38
N SER A 33 -8.26 13.77 -8.33
CA SER A 33 -9.17 12.62 -8.44
C SER A 33 -9.15 11.74 -7.19
N PHE A 34 -7.99 11.57 -6.56
CA PHE A 34 -7.86 10.83 -5.31
C PHE A 34 -8.48 11.56 -4.11
N LEU A 35 -8.23 12.86 -3.98
CA LEU A 35 -8.84 13.66 -2.93
C LEU A 35 -10.36 13.80 -3.11
N ALA A 36 -10.84 13.94 -4.35
CA ALA A 36 -12.27 14.02 -4.64
C ALA A 36 -13.04 12.76 -4.20
N LEU A 37 -12.41 11.60 -4.27
CA LEU A 37 -12.97 10.35 -3.75
C LEU A 37 -13.14 10.41 -2.23
N GLY A 38 -12.16 10.93 -1.50
CA GLY A 38 -12.20 11.05 -0.04
C GLY A 38 -13.20 12.09 0.48
N PHE A 39 -13.63 13.03 -0.36
CA PHE A 39 -14.66 14.03 -0.06
C PHE A 39 -15.99 13.75 -0.76
N SER A 40 -16.17 12.57 -1.36
CA SER A 40 -17.44 12.19 -1.99
C SER A 40 -18.47 11.84 -0.93
N SER A 41 -19.62 12.55 -0.92
CA SER A 41 -20.73 12.28 -0.01
C SER A 41 -21.27 10.85 -0.13
N ASP A 42 -21.25 10.30 -1.34
CA ASP A 42 -21.72 8.95 -1.62
C ASP A 42 -20.82 7.88 -0.99
N VAL A 43 -19.49 8.04 -1.13
CA VAL A 43 -18.51 7.16 -0.50
C VAL A 43 -18.55 7.31 1.02
N LEU A 44 -18.78 8.52 1.46
CA LEU A 44 -18.94 8.87 2.85
C LEU A 44 -20.21 8.29 3.47
N ALA A 45 -21.33 8.19 2.80
CA ALA A 45 -22.59 7.60 3.30
C ALA A 45 -22.57 6.07 3.43
N MET A 46 -21.62 5.39 2.76
CA MET A 46 -21.51 3.92 2.74
C MET A 46 -20.73 3.32 3.92
N ALA A 47 -20.08 4.12 4.74
CA ALA A 47 -19.23 3.65 5.83
C ALA A 47 -19.62 4.27 7.18
N GLU A 48 -20.01 3.45 8.13
CA GLU A 48 -20.33 3.88 9.52
C GLU A 48 -19.09 4.42 10.27
N ASN A 49 -17.88 4.01 9.88
CA ASN A 49 -16.59 4.44 10.45
C ASN A 49 -15.80 5.40 9.55
N MET A 50 -16.44 6.44 9.13
CA MET A 50 -16.01 7.43 8.17
C MET A 50 -14.74 8.19 8.50
N SER A 51 -14.49 8.49 9.76
CA SER A 51 -13.32 9.27 10.18
C SER A 51 -12.00 8.57 9.85
N MET A 52 -11.94 7.24 9.96
CA MET A 52 -10.74 6.46 9.61
C MET A 52 -10.47 6.45 8.10
N LEU A 53 -11.49 6.30 7.26
CA LEU A 53 -11.34 6.31 5.81
C LEU A 53 -10.85 7.67 5.32
N THR A 54 -11.50 8.76 5.74
CA THR A 54 -11.12 10.13 5.37
C THR A 54 -9.70 10.46 5.84
N THR A 55 -9.35 10.09 7.08
CA THR A 55 -7.99 10.27 7.62
C THR A 55 -6.97 9.47 6.80
N GLY A 56 -7.27 8.22 6.45
CA GLY A 56 -6.43 7.38 5.61
C GLY A 56 -6.19 8.00 4.23
N ILE A 57 -7.23 8.49 3.57
CA ILE A 57 -7.12 9.16 2.25
C ILE A 57 -6.30 10.45 2.36
N LEU A 58 -6.46 11.25 3.42
CA LEU A 58 -5.66 12.46 3.65
C LEU A 58 -4.18 12.13 3.86
N LEU A 59 -3.86 11.12 4.67
CA LEU A 59 -2.49 10.67 4.88
C LEU A 59 -1.84 10.15 3.59
N MET A 60 -2.57 9.35 2.82
CA MET A 60 -2.10 8.85 1.52
C MET A 60 -1.94 9.99 0.51
N SER A 61 -2.84 10.98 0.51
CA SER A 61 -2.71 12.18 -0.33
C SER A 61 -1.48 13.00 0.04
N ALA A 62 -1.15 13.11 1.32
CA ALA A 62 0.08 13.77 1.78
C ALA A 62 1.33 13.02 1.30
N LEU A 63 1.31 11.68 1.31
CA LEU A 63 2.40 10.85 0.75
C LEU A 63 2.53 11.07 -0.76
N VAL A 64 1.43 11.08 -1.51
CA VAL A 64 1.42 11.40 -2.95
C VAL A 64 1.97 12.80 -3.19
N ALA A 65 1.55 13.79 -2.42
CA ALA A 65 2.06 15.16 -2.50
C ALA A 65 3.57 15.20 -2.27
N PHE A 66 4.05 14.57 -1.21
CA PHE A 66 5.48 14.50 -0.88
C PHE A 66 6.29 13.89 -2.03
N MET A 67 5.86 12.75 -2.56
CA MET A 67 6.54 12.09 -3.70
C MET A 67 6.44 12.90 -5.00
N SER A 68 5.29 13.51 -5.26
CA SER A 68 5.08 14.39 -6.43
C SER A 68 5.98 15.62 -6.38
N SER A 69 6.37 16.10 -5.17
CA SER A 69 7.28 17.24 -5.03
C SER A 69 8.65 16.97 -5.65
N PHE A 70 9.16 15.74 -5.58
CA PHE A 70 10.41 15.35 -6.23
C PHE A 70 10.29 15.38 -7.76
N VAL A 71 9.15 14.94 -8.30
CA VAL A 71 8.90 14.94 -9.75
C VAL A 71 8.76 16.36 -10.27
N ILE A 72 8.04 17.21 -9.56
CA ILE A 72 7.85 18.63 -9.89
C ILE A 72 9.19 19.38 -9.82
N ASP A 73 9.98 19.20 -8.75
CA ASP A 73 11.30 19.80 -8.60
C ASP A 73 12.26 19.33 -9.73
N TYR A 74 12.18 18.05 -10.10
CA TYR A 74 12.94 17.51 -11.22
C TYR A 74 12.52 18.14 -12.55
N ALA A 75 11.20 18.26 -12.80
CA ALA A 75 10.65 18.87 -14.00
C ALA A 75 11.02 20.36 -14.13
N ILE A 76 10.97 21.12 -13.03
CA ILE A 76 11.40 22.53 -13.00
C ILE A 76 12.91 22.65 -13.31
N ARG A 77 13.74 21.80 -12.71
CA ARG A 77 15.19 21.78 -12.99
C ARG A 77 15.50 21.37 -14.43
N PHE A 78 14.72 20.45 -14.99
CA PHE A 78 14.84 20.09 -16.40
C PHE A 78 14.58 21.31 -17.30
N MET A 79 13.50 22.04 -17.06
CA MET A 79 13.18 23.26 -17.82
C MET A 79 14.26 24.35 -17.66
N LEU A 80 14.75 24.53 -16.44
CA LEU A 80 15.88 25.42 -16.19
C LEU A 80 17.10 25.01 -17.02
N GLY A 81 17.43 23.73 -17.05
CA GLY A 81 18.53 23.16 -17.82
C GLY A 81 18.43 23.43 -19.33
N ARG A 82 17.21 23.27 -19.89
CA ARG A 82 16.95 23.53 -21.33
C ARG A 82 17.18 25.01 -21.73
N ARG A 83 16.89 25.94 -20.82
CA ARG A 83 16.92 27.37 -21.08
C ARG A 83 18.19 28.08 -20.60
N LYS A 84 19.17 27.34 -20.06
CA LYS A 84 20.42 27.89 -19.54
C LYS A 84 21.15 28.79 -20.56
N LYS A 85 21.20 28.39 -21.84
CA LYS A 85 21.85 29.19 -22.88
C LYS A 85 21.11 30.49 -23.19
N GLU A 86 19.78 30.47 -23.20
CA GLU A 86 18.97 31.66 -23.40
C GLU A 86 19.19 32.65 -22.25
N PHE A 87 19.22 32.18 -21.02
CA PHE A 87 19.50 33.01 -19.84
C PHE A 87 20.90 33.64 -19.90
N ALA A 88 21.90 32.83 -20.27
CA ALA A 88 23.25 33.35 -20.49
C ALA A 88 23.29 34.46 -21.57
N THR A 89 22.54 34.27 -22.65
CA THR A 89 22.45 35.29 -23.73
C THR A 89 21.77 36.57 -23.22
N TYR A 90 20.72 36.46 -22.41
CA TYR A 90 20.05 37.63 -21.81
C TYR A 90 20.99 38.42 -20.89
N GLU A 91 21.75 37.72 -20.05
CA GLU A 91 22.74 38.37 -19.17
C GLU A 91 23.92 39.00 -19.97
N LEU A 92 24.35 38.36 -21.07
CA LEU A 92 25.37 38.94 -21.96
C LEU A 92 24.93 40.21 -22.68
N ILE A 93 23.62 40.33 -22.98
CA ILE A 93 23.03 41.54 -23.58
C ILE A 93 22.79 42.65 -22.53
N GLY A 94 23.10 42.36 -21.24
CA GLY A 94 23.02 43.34 -20.16
C GLY A 94 21.77 43.24 -19.28
N MET A 95 21.00 42.16 -19.36
CA MET A 95 19.90 41.96 -18.43
C MET A 95 20.43 41.51 -17.05
N GLU A 96 19.95 42.14 -16.00
CA GLU A 96 20.26 41.69 -14.62
C GLU A 96 19.76 40.30 -14.33
N ALA A 97 20.54 39.48 -13.60
CA ALA A 97 20.16 38.15 -13.16
C ALA A 97 18.81 38.12 -12.41
N LYS A 98 18.48 39.19 -11.68
CA LYS A 98 17.17 39.37 -11.02
C LYS A 98 16.00 39.42 -12.02
N THR A 99 16.23 40.09 -13.13
CA THR A 99 15.21 40.23 -14.22
C THR A 99 15.01 38.89 -14.94
N VAL A 100 16.11 38.20 -15.26
CA VAL A 100 16.08 36.85 -15.88
C VAL A 100 15.34 35.85 -14.97
N ARG A 101 15.66 35.87 -13.67
CA ARG A 101 14.98 35.04 -12.67
C ARG A 101 13.46 35.32 -12.62
N ASN A 102 13.09 36.61 -12.55
CA ASN A 102 11.67 36.98 -12.47
C ASN A 102 10.89 36.60 -13.74
N LEU A 103 11.54 36.70 -14.91
CA LEU A 103 10.98 36.25 -16.18
C LEU A 103 10.74 34.74 -16.15
N PHE A 104 11.71 33.92 -15.70
CA PHE A 104 11.56 32.49 -15.55
C PHE A 104 10.43 32.11 -14.58
N LEU A 105 10.35 32.80 -13.43
CA LEU A 105 9.28 32.59 -12.45
C LEU A 105 7.91 32.91 -13.03
N ALA A 106 7.77 34.03 -13.76
CA ALA A 106 6.52 34.42 -14.40
C ALA A 106 6.05 33.38 -15.46
N GLU A 107 6.97 32.93 -16.32
CA GLU A 107 6.67 31.91 -17.33
C GLU A 107 6.20 30.61 -16.69
N ASN A 108 6.93 30.11 -15.69
CA ASN A 108 6.55 28.89 -15.00
C ASN A 108 5.24 29.05 -14.20
N SER A 109 5.00 30.21 -13.56
CA SER A 109 3.72 30.45 -12.86
C SER A 109 2.52 30.37 -13.80
N ILE A 110 2.62 30.90 -15.02
CA ILE A 110 1.57 30.80 -16.03
C ILE A 110 1.33 29.34 -16.42
N ILE A 111 2.40 28.60 -16.66
CA ILE A 111 2.34 27.17 -17.02
C ILE A 111 1.78 26.35 -15.87
N GLY A 112 2.24 26.57 -14.63
CA GLY A 112 1.78 25.86 -13.45
C GLY A 112 0.30 26.10 -13.17
N THR A 113 -0.17 27.34 -13.28
CA THR A 113 -1.60 27.68 -13.12
C THR A 113 -2.44 27.03 -14.22
N GLY A 114 -2.01 27.10 -15.48
CA GLY A 114 -2.69 26.42 -16.58
C GLY A 114 -2.75 24.89 -16.42
N ALA A 115 -1.64 24.29 -15.97
CA ALA A 115 -1.54 22.87 -15.71
C ALA A 115 -2.46 22.45 -14.54
N PHE A 116 -2.53 23.23 -13.47
CA PHE A 116 -3.42 22.99 -12.35
C PHE A 116 -4.91 23.05 -12.77
N LEU A 117 -5.30 24.08 -13.52
CA LEU A 117 -6.70 24.25 -13.98
C LEU A 117 -7.11 23.10 -14.92
N LEU A 118 -6.28 22.78 -15.91
CA LEU A 118 -6.54 21.65 -16.81
C LEU A 118 -6.48 20.31 -16.06
N GLY A 119 -5.54 20.17 -15.13
CA GLY A 119 -5.42 18.99 -14.27
C GLY A 119 -6.64 18.78 -13.39
N SER A 120 -7.19 19.85 -12.80
CA SER A 120 -8.44 19.77 -12.03
C SER A 120 -9.63 19.35 -12.90
N LEU A 121 -9.70 19.84 -14.12
CA LEU A 121 -10.77 19.46 -15.08
C LEU A 121 -10.64 17.96 -15.45
N VAL A 122 -9.47 17.50 -15.84
CA VAL A 122 -9.20 16.09 -16.17
C VAL A 122 -9.42 15.21 -14.92
N GLY A 123 -8.97 15.68 -13.77
CA GLY A 123 -9.13 15.00 -12.49
C GLY A 123 -10.59 14.84 -12.07
N THR A 124 -11.46 15.81 -12.39
CA THR A 124 -12.91 15.67 -12.18
C THR A 124 -13.52 14.55 -13.02
N GLY A 125 -13.10 14.41 -14.28
CA GLY A 125 -13.49 13.27 -15.11
C GLY A 125 -12.98 11.94 -14.57
N LEU A 126 -11.71 11.88 -14.13
CA LEU A 126 -11.12 10.70 -13.51
C LEU A 126 -11.82 10.33 -12.19
N SER A 127 -12.18 11.31 -11.35
CA SER A 127 -12.90 11.05 -10.10
C SER A 127 -14.27 10.42 -10.33
N GLY A 128 -14.97 10.81 -11.39
CA GLY A 128 -16.23 10.16 -11.80
C GLY A 128 -16.04 8.68 -12.17
N LEU A 129 -15.00 8.37 -12.92
CA LEU A 129 -14.65 6.97 -13.24
C LEU A 129 -14.28 6.17 -11.97
N LEU A 130 -13.51 6.76 -11.06
CA LEU A 130 -13.13 6.13 -9.80
C LEU A 130 -14.33 5.87 -8.91
N ASN A 131 -15.24 6.85 -8.76
CA ASN A 131 -16.48 6.67 -8.03
C ASN A 131 -17.34 5.54 -8.61
N GLN A 132 -17.39 5.40 -9.94
CA GLN A 132 -18.09 4.30 -10.57
C GLN A 132 -17.47 2.94 -10.26
N VAL A 133 -16.14 2.84 -10.27
CA VAL A 133 -15.43 1.61 -9.88
C VAL A 133 -15.74 1.26 -8.43
N VAL A 134 -15.70 2.24 -7.53
CA VAL A 134 -16.03 2.03 -6.11
C VAL A 134 -17.47 1.58 -5.96
N LYS A 135 -18.46 2.26 -6.57
CA LYS A 135 -19.87 1.89 -6.52
C LYS A 135 -20.17 0.50 -7.08
N ASN A 136 -19.49 0.10 -8.15
CA ASN A 136 -19.58 -1.25 -8.71
C ASN A 136 -19.08 -2.32 -7.73
N ILE A 137 -18.03 -2.01 -6.97
CA ILE A 137 -17.49 -2.93 -5.98
C ILE A 137 -18.47 -3.12 -4.80
N PHE A 138 -19.21 -2.08 -4.46
CA PHE A 138 -20.23 -2.09 -3.39
C PHE A 138 -21.61 -2.54 -3.85
N GLU A 139 -21.76 -2.96 -5.11
CA GLU A 139 -23.04 -3.43 -5.70
C GLU A 139 -24.19 -2.40 -5.56
N VAL A 140 -23.87 -1.11 -5.42
CA VAL A 140 -24.86 -0.04 -5.27
C VAL A 140 -25.41 0.35 -6.64
N PRO A 141 -26.74 0.42 -6.85
CA PRO A 141 -27.35 0.93 -8.09
C PRO A 141 -26.85 2.35 -8.37
N HIS A 142 -26.30 2.61 -9.55
CA HIS A 142 -25.65 3.88 -9.81
C HIS A 142 -25.90 4.43 -11.20
N THR A 143 -26.01 5.75 -11.24
CA THR A 143 -25.88 6.55 -12.45
C THR A 143 -24.49 7.19 -12.47
N TYR A 144 -23.88 7.28 -13.65
CA TYR A 144 -22.63 8.00 -13.82
C TYR A 144 -22.85 9.48 -13.49
N GLN A 145 -22.26 9.92 -12.37
CA GLN A 145 -22.32 11.33 -11.95
C GLN A 145 -20.91 11.87 -11.81
N VAL A 146 -20.63 12.94 -12.55
CA VAL A 146 -19.41 13.72 -12.39
C VAL A 146 -19.71 14.86 -11.42
N SER A 147 -19.23 14.74 -10.19
CA SER A 147 -19.40 15.78 -9.17
C SER A 147 -18.07 16.53 -8.96
N PHE A 148 -18.15 17.86 -8.97
CA PHE A 148 -17.03 18.71 -8.60
C PHE A 148 -17.05 18.95 -7.09
N SER A 149 -15.98 18.57 -6.40
CA SER A 149 -15.80 18.82 -4.96
C SER A 149 -14.92 20.05 -4.75
N LEU A 150 -15.50 21.12 -4.22
CA LEU A 150 -14.76 22.34 -3.88
C LEU A 150 -13.72 22.09 -2.77
N GLN A 151 -14.03 21.20 -1.82
CA GLN A 151 -13.11 20.83 -0.73
C GLN A 151 -11.88 20.11 -1.28
N ALA A 152 -12.08 19.09 -2.13
CA ALA A 152 -11.00 18.39 -2.81
C ALA A 152 -10.16 19.35 -3.66
N TRP A 153 -10.79 20.28 -4.36
CA TRP A 153 -10.11 21.27 -5.18
C TRP A 153 -9.23 22.19 -4.34
N ALA A 154 -9.74 22.69 -3.22
CA ALA A 154 -9.00 23.58 -2.32
C ALA A 154 -7.79 22.88 -1.69
N VAL A 155 -7.95 21.63 -1.23
CA VAL A 155 -6.85 20.83 -0.67
C VAL A 155 -5.82 20.50 -1.75
N THR A 156 -6.26 20.13 -2.96
CA THR A 156 -5.36 19.89 -4.10
C THR A 156 -4.59 21.16 -4.46
N PHE A 157 -5.25 22.31 -4.49
CA PHE A 157 -4.61 23.60 -4.74
C PHE A 157 -3.51 23.89 -3.70
N LEU A 158 -3.84 23.68 -2.42
CA LEU A 158 -2.90 23.91 -1.32
C LEU A 158 -1.65 23.03 -1.50
N PHE A 159 -1.81 21.73 -1.69
CA PHE A 159 -0.69 20.80 -1.87
C PHE A 159 0.11 21.11 -3.14
N PHE A 160 -0.58 21.34 -4.26
CA PHE A 160 0.07 21.69 -5.52
C PHE A 160 0.85 23.00 -5.41
N ALA A 161 0.27 24.04 -4.80
CA ALA A 161 0.90 25.35 -4.60
C ALA A 161 2.15 25.24 -3.69
N LEU A 162 2.08 24.44 -2.61
CA LEU A 162 3.23 24.21 -1.72
C LEU A 162 4.36 23.49 -2.45
N MET A 163 4.07 22.39 -3.14
CA MET A 163 5.07 21.60 -3.87
C MET A 163 5.71 22.43 -5.00
N TYR A 164 4.86 23.07 -5.80
CA TYR A 164 5.28 23.87 -6.93
C TYR A 164 6.07 25.10 -6.48
N GLY A 165 5.58 25.80 -5.46
CA GLY A 165 6.25 26.93 -4.83
C GLY A 165 7.63 26.58 -4.30
N PHE A 166 7.78 25.44 -3.64
CA PHE A 166 9.07 24.95 -3.16
C PHE A 166 10.05 24.68 -4.29
N GLY A 167 9.61 24.03 -5.38
CA GLY A 167 10.42 23.82 -6.58
C GLY A 167 10.85 25.14 -7.25
N MET A 168 9.93 26.10 -7.33
CA MET A 168 10.20 27.44 -7.88
C MET A 168 11.19 28.24 -7.04
N LEU A 169 11.09 28.19 -5.71
CA LEU A 169 12.03 28.84 -4.81
C LEU A 169 13.46 28.27 -4.96
N ARG A 170 13.56 26.93 -5.10
CA ARG A 170 14.83 26.27 -5.39
C ARG A 170 15.42 26.71 -6.74
N ALA A 171 14.61 26.75 -7.80
CA ALA A 171 15.04 27.18 -9.12
C ALA A 171 15.51 28.66 -9.09
N ALA A 172 14.75 29.52 -8.41
CA ALA A 172 15.13 30.92 -8.22
C ALA A 172 16.48 31.08 -7.51
N LYS A 173 16.74 30.24 -6.49
CA LYS A 173 18.04 30.20 -5.79
C LYS A 173 19.18 29.75 -6.72
N ILE A 174 18.94 28.76 -7.56
CA ILE A 174 19.93 28.27 -8.54
C ILE A 174 20.29 29.38 -9.54
N ILE A 175 19.30 30.04 -10.16
CA ILE A 175 19.53 31.12 -11.14
C ILE A 175 20.34 32.24 -10.51
N ARG A 176 20.06 32.62 -9.26
CA ARG A 176 20.76 33.70 -8.56
C ARG A 176 22.25 33.46 -8.35
N HIS A 177 22.68 32.21 -8.19
CA HIS A 177 24.05 31.84 -7.81
C HIS A 177 24.88 31.30 -8.97
N GLN A 178 24.29 31.10 -10.16
CA GLN A 178 25.05 30.61 -11.33
C GLN A 178 25.76 31.75 -12.06
N LYS A 179 27.03 31.50 -12.41
CA LYS A 179 27.81 32.44 -13.21
C LYS A 179 27.46 32.28 -14.69
N VAL A 180 27.48 33.38 -15.47
CA VAL A 180 27.17 33.39 -16.92
C VAL A 180 28.03 32.38 -17.69
N ILE A 181 29.30 32.28 -17.34
CA ILE A 181 30.24 31.33 -17.97
C ILE A 181 29.81 29.87 -17.72
N ASP A 182 29.28 29.55 -16.54
CA ASP A 182 28.81 28.22 -16.23
C ASP A 182 27.55 27.87 -17.00
N LEU A 183 26.69 28.86 -17.26
CA LEU A 183 25.47 28.69 -18.08
C LEU A 183 25.78 28.44 -19.55
N LEU A 184 26.82 29.14 -20.11
CA LEU A 184 27.21 28.98 -21.51
C LEU A 184 27.92 27.64 -21.80
N TYR A 185 28.82 27.25 -20.92
CA TYR A 185 29.71 26.10 -21.13
C TYR A 185 29.24 24.83 -20.42
N ASP A 186 28.08 24.82 -19.79
CA ASP A 186 27.54 23.66 -19.06
C ASP A 186 27.50 22.38 -19.93
N ASN A 187 27.20 22.52 -21.23
CA ASN A 187 27.17 21.39 -22.18
C ASN A 187 28.57 20.86 -22.56
N ARG A 188 29.64 21.62 -22.29
CA ARG A 188 31.03 21.21 -22.56
C ARG A 188 31.74 20.70 -21.31
N LYS A 189 31.21 20.98 -20.10
CA LYS A 189 31.74 20.41 -18.88
C LYS A 189 31.39 18.94 -18.86
N ASN A 190 32.36 18.07 -19.00
CA ASN A 190 32.22 16.69 -18.57
C ASN A 190 32.03 16.71 -17.05
N GLU A 191 31.10 15.94 -16.52
CA GLU A 191 31.02 15.75 -15.07
C GLU A 191 32.37 15.19 -14.61
N GLU A 192 33.28 16.07 -14.13
CA GLU A 192 34.51 15.64 -13.47
C GLU A 192 34.15 15.04 -12.13
N TYR A 193 33.86 13.74 -12.16
CA TYR A 193 33.62 12.99 -10.95
C TYR A 193 34.97 12.58 -10.35
N ARG A 194 35.33 13.17 -9.21
CA ARG A 194 36.33 12.60 -8.30
C ARG A 194 35.78 11.26 -7.79
N PHE A 195 36.12 10.20 -8.48
CA PHE A 195 35.69 8.84 -8.12
C PHE A 195 36.16 8.54 -6.69
N LYS A 196 35.21 8.46 -5.76
CA LYS A 196 35.47 7.87 -4.45
C LYS A 196 36.04 6.46 -4.65
N SER A 197 36.91 6.00 -3.75
CA SER A 197 37.52 4.68 -3.84
C SER A 197 36.50 3.57 -4.13
N PHE A 198 36.87 2.59 -4.94
CA PHE A 198 36.04 1.38 -5.19
C PHE A 198 35.57 0.74 -3.88
N ARG A 199 36.46 0.67 -2.89
CA ARG A 199 36.15 0.11 -1.55
C ARG A 199 35.03 0.89 -0.86
N HIS A 200 34.98 2.22 -1.00
CA HIS A 200 33.92 3.03 -0.44
C HIS A 200 32.57 2.75 -1.10
N SER A 201 32.50 2.67 -2.44
CA SER A 201 31.24 2.35 -3.14
C SER A 201 30.75 0.95 -2.81
N LEU A 202 31.65 -0.03 -2.69
CA LEU A 202 31.30 -1.40 -2.28
C LEU A 202 30.79 -1.44 -0.84
N LEU A 203 31.45 -0.72 0.08
CA LEU A 203 31.02 -0.64 1.48
C LEU A 203 29.62 -0.02 1.60
N VAL A 204 29.32 1.06 0.85
CA VAL A 204 27.99 1.65 0.84
C VAL A 204 26.94 0.67 0.32
N VAL A 205 27.23 -0.13 -0.72
CA VAL A 205 26.31 -1.14 -1.23
C VAL A 205 26.07 -2.23 -0.18
N LEU A 206 27.10 -2.72 0.51
CA LEU A 206 26.96 -3.71 1.57
C LEU A 206 26.12 -3.16 2.75
N LEU A 207 26.38 -1.92 3.17
CA LEU A 207 25.56 -1.25 4.20
C LEU A 207 24.12 -1.05 3.77
N SER A 208 23.87 -0.74 2.50
CA SER A 208 22.52 -0.60 1.95
C SER A 208 21.75 -1.92 2.00
N ILE A 209 22.40 -3.02 1.62
CA ILE A 209 21.81 -4.37 1.70
C ILE A 209 21.56 -4.74 3.17
N ALA A 210 22.51 -4.48 4.06
CA ALA A 210 22.34 -4.73 5.50
C ALA A 210 21.18 -3.93 6.09
N ALA A 211 21.02 -2.63 5.70
CA ALA A 211 19.91 -1.79 6.12
C ALA A 211 18.56 -2.37 5.64
N MET A 212 18.49 -2.87 4.40
CA MET A 212 17.26 -3.46 3.86
C MET A 212 16.91 -4.77 4.57
N VAL A 213 17.91 -5.63 4.83
CA VAL A 213 17.70 -6.86 5.62
C VAL A 213 17.22 -6.52 7.03
N ALA A 214 17.83 -5.55 7.69
CA ALA A 214 17.37 -5.06 9.00
C ALA A 214 15.94 -4.53 8.95
N GLY A 215 15.58 -3.80 7.89
CA GLY A 215 14.21 -3.34 7.66
C GLY A 215 13.20 -4.49 7.52
N VAL A 216 13.54 -5.55 6.79
CA VAL A 216 12.69 -6.76 6.66
C VAL A 216 12.55 -7.48 8.00
N ILE A 217 13.63 -7.58 8.78
CA ILE A 217 13.59 -8.18 10.14
C ILE A 217 12.65 -7.35 11.06
N LEU A 218 12.72 -6.01 10.98
CA LEU A 218 11.80 -5.13 11.76
C LEU A 218 10.34 -5.31 11.34
N LEU A 219 10.05 -5.52 10.04
CA LEU A 219 8.70 -5.87 9.58
C LEU A 219 8.22 -7.18 10.19
N GLY A 220 9.08 -8.20 10.24
CA GLY A 220 8.77 -9.47 10.90
C GLY A 220 8.48 -9.30 12.39
N ARG A 221 9.26 -8.46 13.10
CA ARG A 221 9.01 -8.16 14.51
C ARG A 221 7.73 -7.36 14.74
N MET A 222 7.40 -6.42 13.85
CA MET A 222 6.13 -5.69 13.88
C MET A 222 4.93 -6.65 13.92
N LEU A 223 4.97 -7.70 13.09
CA LEU A 223 3.88 -8.68 13.00
C LEU A 223 3.71 -9.52 14.28
N GLN A 224 4.76 -9.65 15.08
CA GLN A 224 4.74 -10.40 16.34
C GLN A 224 4.39 -9.53 17.57
N THR A 225 4.34 -8.19 17.40
CA THR A 225 4.18 -7.24 18.50
C THR A 225 2.76 -6.69 18.50
N GLN A 226 2.05 -6.84 19.61
CA GLN A 226 0.65 -6.36 19.78
C GLN A 226 0.55 -4.99 20.49
N THR A 227 1.69 -4.30 20.69
CA THR A 227 1.76 -3.03 21.40
C THR A 227 1.91 -1.84 20.44
N ASN A 228 1.78 -0.62 20.98
CA ASN A 228 2.04 0.63 20.24
C ASN A 228 3.45 0.70 19.61
N GLU A 229 4.38 -0.15 20.05
CA GLU A 229 5.71 -0.27 19.46
C GLU A 229 5.69 -0.80 18.00
N ALA A 230 4.61 -1.49 17.59
CA ALA A 230 4.45 -1.96 16.21
C ALA A 230 4.57 -0.81 15.18
N PHE A 231 4.04 0.38 15.51
CA PHE A 231 4.18 1.56 14.63
C PHE A 231 5.63 2.06 14.53
N LEU A 232 6.41 1.95 15.61
CA LEU A 232 7.83 2.29 15.60
C LEU A 232 8.63 1.32 14.73
N TYR A 233 8.35 0.02 14.84
CA TYR A 233 8.96 -1.00 13.97
C TYR A 233 8.61 -0.79 12.51
N LEU A 234 7.35 -0.47 12.18
CA LEU A 234 6.91 -0.14 10.83
C LEU A 234 7.64 1.08 10.27
N GLY A 235 7.67 2.18 11.03
CA GLY A 235 8.35 3.41 10.62
C GLY A 235 9.84 3.22 10.40
N GLY A 236 10.51 2.51 11.32
CA GLY A 236 11.93 2.15 11.23
C GLY A 236 12.23 1.25 10.03
N ALA A 237 11.40 0.25 9.78
CA ALA A 237 11.51 -0.66 8.64
C ALA A 237 11.39 0.10 7.31
N CYS A 238 10.34 0.92 7.16
CA CYS A 238 10.13 1.73 5.97
C CYS A 238 11.33 2.65 5.70
N LEU A 239 11.83 3.34 6.72
CA LEU A 239 12.96 4.24 6.59
C LEU A 239 14.23 3.50 6.16
N LEU A 240 14.56 2.37 6.81
CA LEU A 240 15.75 1.57 6.47
C LEU A 240 15.68 1.00 5.05
N ILE A 241 14.52 0.49 4.64
CA ILE A 241 14.32 -0.03 3.28
C ILE A 241 14.47 1.08 2.25
N LEU A 242 13.81 2.23 2.43
CA LEU A 242 13.86 3.35 1.49
C LEU A 242 15.28 3.94 1.36
N VAL A 243 15.98 4.12 2.48
CA VAL A 243 17.39 4.59 2.48
C VAL A 243 18.28 3.55 1.82
N GLY A 244 18.11 2.27 2.10
CA GLY A 244 18.83 1.17 1.47
C GLY A 244 18.62 1.14 -0.04
N VAL A 245 17.37 1.21 -0.50
CA VAL A 245 17.02 1.28 -1.93
C VAL A 245 17.65 2.49 -2.61
N TYR A 246 17.59 3.67 -1.98
CA TYR A 246 18.18 4.90 -2.53
C TYR A 246 19.69 4.80 -2.73
N GLU A 247 20.43 4.46 -1.69
CA GLU A 247 21.89 4.39 -1.76
C GLU A 247 22.38 3.24 -2.66
N LEU A 248 21.69 2.11 -2.66
CA LEU A 248 21.99 1.01 -3.55
C LEU A 248 21.92 1.44 -5.03
N HIS A 249 20.79 2.03 -5.46
CA HIS A 249 20.59 2.43 -6.86
C HIS A 249 21.47 3.62 -7.26
N ARG A 250 21.90 4.43 -6.31
CA ARG A 250 22.87 5.49 -6.56
C ARG A 250 24.26 4.92 -6.86
N GLN A 251 24.65 3.80 -6.25
CA GLN A 251 25.98 3.21 -6.39
C GLN A 251 26.08 2.15 -7.50
N ILE A 252 25.00 1.42 -7.80
CA ILE A 252 25.01 0.34 -8.80
C ILE A 252 25.53 0.79 -10.16
N PRO A 253 25.04 1.89 -10.77
CA PRO A 253 25.54 2.33 -12.08
C PRO A 253 27.05 2.59 -12.08
N LEU A 254 27.55 3.17 -10.97
CA LEU A 254 28.98 3.46 -10.79
C LEU A 254 29.83 2.18 -10.77
N LEU A 255 29.36 1.18 -10.03
CA LEU A 255 30.06 -0.13 -9.93
C LEU A 255 30.02 -0.88 -11.26
N LEU A 256 28.83 -0.97 -11.89
CA LEU A 256 28.69 -1.65 -13.19
C LEU A 256 29.58 -1.03 -14.27
N HIS A 257 29.65 0.30 -14.33
CA HIS A 257 30.50 0.99 -15.28
C HIS A 257 31.98 0.69 -15.02
N ARG A 258 32.42 0.64 -13.76
CA ARG A 258 33.79 0.30 -13.40
C ARG A 258 34.16 -1.13 -13.80
N PHE A 259 33.33 -2.12 -13.46
CA PHE A 259 33.55 -3.49 -13.86
C PHE A 259 33.63 -3.66 -15.37
N ALA A 260 32.69 -3.01 -16.10
CA ALA A 260 32.69 -3.06 -17.56
C ALA A 260 33.93 -2.38 -18.17
N LYS A 261 34.48 -1.32 -17.54
CA LYS A 261 35.69 -0.61 -18.01
C LYS A 261 36.97 -1.38 -17.71
N GLN A 262 37.03 -2.17 -16.65
CA GLN A 262 38.22 -2.98 -16.28
C GLN A 262 38.41 -4.18 -17.19
N ASN A 263 37.34 -4.75 -17.73
CA ASN A 263 37.44 -5.86 -18.65
C ASN A 263 37.77 -5.39 -20.07
N LEU A 264 39.05 -5.40 -20.42
CA LEU A 264 39.56 -4.90 -21.70
C LEU A 264 38.95 -5.65 -22.91
N ARG A 265 38.75 -6.98 -22.80
CA ARG A 265 38.12 -7.79 -23.87
C ARG A 265 36.67 -7.34 -24.12
N HIS A 266 35.92 -7.06 -23.06
CA HIS A 266 34.54 -6.59 -23.18
C HIS A 266 34.47 -5.13 -23.65
N LYS A 267 35.37 -4.26 -23.19
CA LYS A 267 35.40 -2.84 -23.50
C LYS A 267 35.63 -2.58 -25.01
N TYR A 268 36.56 -3.32 -25.62
CA TYR A 268 36.95 -3.11 -27.02
C TYR A 268 36.19 -4.05 -28.01
N LYS A 269 35.22 -4.83 -27.54
CA LYS A 269 34.38 -5.66 -28.38
C LYS A 269 33.27 -4.84 -29.03
N GLU A 270 33.30 -4.76 -30.38
CA GLU A 270 32.30 -4.08 -31.19
C GLU A 270 31.99 -2.66 -30.71
N GLU A 271 30.70 -2.29 -30.54
CA GLU A 271 30.23 -0.96 -30.16
C GLU A 271 30.28 -0.68 -28.64
N ASN A 272 30.82 -1.61 -27.83
CA ASN A 272 30.83 -1.46 -26.38
C ASN A 272 31.60 -0.22 -25.89
N LEU A 273 32.65 0.19 -26.59
CA LEU A 273 33.39 1.39 -26.25
C LEU A 273 32.50 2.64 -26.29
N PHE A 274 31.69 2.75 -27.36
CA PHE A 274 30.76 3.86 -27.50
C PHE A 274 29.65 3.80 -26.43
N PHE A 275 29.05 2.63 -26.22
CA PHE A 275 28.02 2.42 -25.20
C PHE A 275 28.50 2.77 -23.80
N LEU A 276 29.68 2.26 -23.39
CA LEU A 276 30.28 2.58 -22.09
C LEU A 276 30.66 4.06 -21.98
N GLY A 277 31.08 4.70 -23.07
CA GLY A 277 31.35 6.15 -23.14
C GLY A 277 30.09 6.99 -22.95
N GLN A 278 28.94 6.55 -23.52
CA GLN A 278 27.63 7.21 -23.35
C GLN A 278 27.13 7.13 -21.90
N ILE A 279 27.10 5.91 -21.34
CA ILE A 279 26.67 5.69 -19.94
C ILE A 279 27.61 6.40 -18.97
N GLY A 280 28.93 6.30 -19.17
CA GLY A 280 29.93 6.86 -18.26
C GLY A 280 29.85 8.38 -18.09
N ARG A 281 29.44 9.11 -19.14
CA ARG A 281 29.28 10.58 -19.09
C ARG A 281 28.11 11.05 -18.22
N ARG A 282 27.13 10.19 -17.94
CA ARG A 282 25.89 10.51 -17.22
C ARG A 282 25.71 9.74 -15.93
N ILE A 283 26.66 8.90 -15.60
CA ILE A 283 26.48 7.88 -14.58
C ILE A 283 26.14 8.48 -13.20
N HIS A 284 26.58 9.69 -12.93
CA HIS A 284 26.35 10.33 -11.64
C HIS A 284 24.95 10.97 -11.54
N SER A 285 24.53 11.69 -12.59
CA SER A 285 23.16 12.24 -12.65
C SER A 285 22.14 11.13 -12.79
N ALA A 286 22.39 10.15 -13.66
CA ALA A 286 21.55 8.98 -13.85
C ALA A 286 21.39 8.15 -12.57
N GLY A 287 22.45 7.98 -11.76
CA GLY A 287 22.36 7.22 -10.51
C GLY A 287 21.39 7.84 -9.49
N ARG A 288 21.34 9.16 -9.38
CA ARG A 288 20.35 9.83 -8.50
C ARG A 288 18.92 9.68 -9.01
N THR A 289 18.73 9.86 -10.31
CA THR A 289 17.40 9.68 -10.93
C THR A 289 16.92 8.24 -10.80
N MET A 290 17.79 7.26 -11.07
CA MET A 290 17.50 5.84 -10.90
C MET A 290 17.13 5.51 -9.44
N ALA A 291 17.79 6.13 -8.45
CA ALA A 291 17.46 5.93 -7.04
C ALA A 291 16.05 6.44 -6.68
N VAL A 292 15.68 7.64 -7.16
CA VAL A 292 14.31 8.17 -6.96
C VAL A 292 13.28 7.30 -7.64
N VAL A 293 13.52 6.89 -8.88
CA VAL A 293 12.63 5.99 -9.62
C VAL A 293 12.49 4.66 -8.90
N ALA A 294 13.57 4.07 -8.41
CA ALA A 294 13.53 2.81 -7.66
C ALA A 294 12.71 2.90 -6.37
N ILE A 295 12.78 4.03 -5.65
CA ILE A 295 11.90 4.28 -4.49
C ILE A 295 10.44 4.30 -4.91
N LEU A 296 10.09 5.08 -5.95
CA LEU A 296 8.72 5.17 -6.44
C LEU A 296 8.19 3.80 -6.89
N LEU A 297 9.02 3.00 -7.59
CA LEU A 297 8.66 1.64 -8.01
C LEU A 297 8.53 0.69 -6.82
N THR A 298 9.38 0.81 -5.79
CA THR A 298 9.29 0.00 -4.57
C THR A 298 7.98 0.27 -3.84
N ILE A 299 7.63 1.55 -3.63
CA ILE A 299 6.38 1.92 -2.96
C ILE A 299 5.18 1.48 -3.82
N SER A 300 5.24 1.66 -5.14
CA SER A 300 4.20 1.23 -6.06
C SER A 300 3.92 -0.28 -5.95
N LEU A 301 4.95 -1.11 -6.05
CA LEU A 301 4.81 -2.55 -5.95
C LEU A 301 4.31 -3.00 -4.57
N ALA A 302 4.83 -2.39 -3.50
CA ALA A 302 4.39 -2.71 -2.14
C ALA A 302 2.91 -2.36 -1.91
N THR A 303 2.48 -1.14 -2.30
CA THR A 303 1.08 -0.72 -2.13
C THR A 303 0.11 -1.52 -2.99
N MET A 304 0.53 -1.92 -4.20
CA MET A 304 -0.26 -2.78 -5.09
C MET A 304 -0.43 -4.18 -4.50
N PHE A 305 0.66 -4.77 -4.00
CA PHE A 305 0.64 -6.09 -3.38
C PHE A 305 -0.23 -6.10 -2.13
N VAL A 306 -0.04 -5.14 -1.21
CA VAL A 306 -0.84 -5.03 0.01
C VAL A 306 -2.31 -4.81 -0.33
N GLY A 307 -2.62 -3.90 -1.26
CA GLY A 307 -4.00 -3.61 -1.66
C GLY A 307 -4.71 -4.85 -2.22
N LEU A 308 -4.10 -5.55 -3.18
CA LEU A 308 -4.70 -6.75 -3.77
C LEU A 308 -4.82 -7.91 -2.77
N THR A 309 -3.78 -8.15 -1.97
CA THR A 309 -3.74 -9.27 -1.04
C THR A 309 -4.70 -9.07 0.13
N MET A 310 -4.77 -7.86 0.69
CA MET A 310 -5.70 -7.53 1.79
C MET A 310 -7.16 -7.68 1.37
N GLY A 311 -7.53 -7.12 0.19
CA GLY A 311 -8.91 -7.23 -0.29
C GLY A 311 -9.35 -8.66 -0.57
N ALA A 312 -8.49 -9.42 -1.24
CA ALA A 312 -8.78 -10.82 -1.57
C ALA A 312 -8.77 -11.73 -0.35
N GLY A 313 -7.78 -11.55 0.53
CA GLY A 313 -7.63 -12.33 1.75
C GLY A 313 -8.83 -12.16 2.68
N TYR A 314 -9.32 -10.93 2.83
CA TYR A 314 -10.50 -10.68 3.63
C TYR A 314 -11.75 -11.38 3.06
N LYS A 315 -12.00 -11.21 1.75
CA LYS A 315 -13.14 -11.87 1.10
C LYS A 315 -13.10 -13.40 1.25
N ALA A 316 -11.91 -13.99 1.14
CA ALA A 316 -11.73 -15.43 1.29
C ALA A 316 -11.98 -15.94 2.72
N ASN A 317 -11.64 -15.11 3.73
CA ASN A 317 -11.77 -15.50 5.14
C ASN A 317 -13.05 -15.01 5.82
N MET A 318 -13.95 -14.39 5.08
CA MET A 318 -15.18 -13.81 5.64
C MET A 318 -16.03 -14.85 6.42
N LYS A 319 -16.13 -16.08 5.90
CA LYS A 319 -16.83 -17.19 6.59
C LYS A 319 -16.14 -17.59 7.89
N ALA A 320 -14.84 -17.42 7.98
CA ALA A 320 -14.09 -17.72 9.20
C ALA A 320 -14.25 -16.63 10.27
N TYR A 321 -14.39 -15.37 9.86
CA TYR A 321 -14.61 -14.25 10.78
C TYR A 321 -16.05 -14.19 11.33
N TYR A 322 -17.04 -14.66 10.57
CA TYR A 322 -18.45 -14.64 10.95
C TYR A 322 -19.06 -16.01 10.65
N PRO A 323 -18.72 -17.03 11.46
CA PRO A 323 -19.25 -18.39 11.25
C PRO A 323 -20.74 -18.46 11.54
N TYR A 324 -21.24 -17.76 12.58
CA TYR A 324 -22.66 -17.66 12.94
C TYR A 324 -23.31 -16.42 12.33
N ASP A 325 -24.61 -16.49 12.04
CA ASP A 325 -25.32 -15.38 11.38
C ASP A 325 -25.64 -14.25 12.36
N ALA A 326 -25.98 -14.59 13.63
CA ALA A 326 -26.09 -13.63 14.71
C ALA A 326 -25.55 -14.21 16.02
N GLY A 327 -25.09 -13.34 16.91
CA GLY A 327 -24.61 -13.76 18.23
C GLY A 327 -24.68 -12.62 19.25
N VAL A 328 -24.91 -13.00 20.50
CA VAL A 328 -24.91 -12.07 21.63
C VAL A 328 -23.97 -12.59 22.70
N ALA A 329 -23.12 -11.70 23.20
CA ALA A 329 -22.12 -11.98 24.22
C ALA A 329 -22.37 -11.09 25.44
N ILE A 330 -22.57 -11.68 26.62
CA ILE A 330 -22.78 -10.95 27.86
C ILE A 330 -21.83 -11.48 28.91
N ASP A 331 -21.01 -10.58 29.46
CA ASP A 331 -20.05 -10.90 30.51
C ASP A 331 -20.71 -10.73 31.89
N ALA A 332 -21.67 -11.62 32.19
CA ALA A 332 -22.36 -11.72 33.47
C ALA A 332 -22.89 -13.15 33.69
N PRO A 333 -22.98 -13.63 34.94
CA PRO A 333 -23.49 -14.94 35.28
C PRO A 333 -25.02 -14.93 35.28
N LEU A 334 -25.60 -14.94 34.10
CA LEU A 334 -27.07 -14.94 33.90
C LEU A 334 -27.61 -16.35 33.70
N GLU A 335 -28.90 -16.54 34.03
CA GLU A 335 -29.62 -17.76 33.67
C GLU A 335 -29.83 -17.86 32.14
N LYS A 336 -29.85 -19.09 31.58
CA LYS A 336 -30.09 -19.32 30.15
C LYS A 336 -31.43 -18.72 29.69
N SER A 337 -32.45 -18.74 30.54
CA SER A 337 -33.77 -18.13 30.29
C SER A 337 -33.71 -16.64 29.92
N SER A 338 -32.70 -15.94 30.40
CA SER A 338 -32.48 -14.53 30.03
C SER A 338 -32.20 -14.34 28.54
N MET A 339 -31.65 -15.35 27.86
CA MET A 339 -31.35 -15.33 26.42
C MET A 339 -32.55 -15.69 25.55
N ASP A 340 -33.53 -16.45 26.09
CA ASP A 340 -34.72 -16.87 25.34
C ASP A 340 -35.52 -15.68 24.82
N SER A 341 -35.57 -14.57 25.58
CA SER A 341 -36.21 -13.33 25.15
C SER A 341 -35.50 -12.65 24.00
N ILE A 342 -34.17 -12.85 23.87
CA ILE A 342 -33.36 -12.33 22.74
C ILE A 342 -33.61 -13.21 21.50
N VAL A 343 -33.72 -14.53 21.69
CA VAL A 343 -34.10 -15.45 20.61
C VAL A 343 -35.48 -15.09 20.09
N SER A 344 -36.49 -14.95 20.98
CA SER A 344 -37.86 -14.58 20.60
C SER A 344 -37.93 -13.23 19.90
N PHE A 345 -37.17 -12.23 20.36
CA PHE A 345 -37.03 -10.93 19.66
C PHE A 345 -36.45 -11.11 18.25
N THR A 346 -35.47 -12.01 18.08
CA THR A 346 -34.89 -12.27 16.77
C THR A 346 -35.87 -12.99 15.86
N GLU A 347 -36.66 -13.95 16.39
CA GLU A 347 -37.70 -14.69 15.67
C GLU A 347 -38.84 -13.78 15.17
N GLU A 348 -39.11 -12.66 15.86
CA GLU A 348 -40.08 -11.65 15.38
C GLU A 348 -39.58 -10.92 14.10
N HIS A 349 -38.28 -10.93 13.83
CA HIS A 349 -37.66 -10.17 12.73
C HIS A 349 -37.02 -11.05 11.65
N CYS A 350 -36.57 -12.25 11.99
CA CYS A 350 -35.91 -13.22 11.13
C CYS A 350 -36.33 -14.64 11.47
N GLU A 351 -36.31 -15.54 10.51
CA GLU A 351 -36.52 -16.97 10.75
C GLU A 351 -35.24 -17.59 11.33
N VAL A 352 -35.29 -18.05 12.57
CA VAL A 352 -34.17 -18.69 13.28
C VAL A 352 -34.21 -20.19 12.98
N GLU A 353 -33.20 -20.70 12.25
CA GLU A 353 -33.06 -22.11 11.91
C GLU A 353 -32.59 -22.92 13.13
N ASP A 354 -31.61 -22.42 13.85
CA ASP A 354 -31.04 -23.04 15.04
C ASP A 354 -30.38 -22.00 15.96
N SER A 355 -30.34 -22.30 17.27
CA SER A 355 -29.74 -21.44 18.26
C SER A 355 -29.13 -22.22 19.42
N VAL A 356 -27.98 -21.77 19.92
CA VAL A 356 -27.36 -22.36 21.09
C VAL A 356 -27.02 -21.30 22.13
N ILE A 357 -27.45 -21.51 23.37
CA ILE A 357 -27.14 -20.72 24.55
C ILE A 357 -26.14 -21.51 25.38
N TYR A 358 -24.94 -20.94 25.57
CA TYR A 358 -23.84 -21.61 26.25
C TYR A 358 -23.15 -20.73 27.27
N TYR A 359 -22.53 -21.37 28.24
CA TYR A 359 -21.71 -20.70 29.26
C TYR A 359 -20.21 -20.76 28.91
N LEU A 360 -19.51 -19.69 29.23
CA LEU A 360 -18.07 -19.73 29.41
C LEU A 360 -17.78 -19.84 30.90
N TYR A 361 -17.18 -20.94 31.29
CA TYR A 361 -16.87 -21.27 32.67
C TYR A 361 -15.48 -20.77 33.03
N ALA A 362 -15.34 -20.17 34.21
CA ALA A 362 -14.01 -19.76 34.71
C ALA A 362 -13.25 -20.98 35.20
N VAL A 363 -12.02 -21.13 34.75
CA VAL A 363 -11.11 -22.18 35.24
C VAL A 363 -10.37 -21.64 36.47
N PRO A 364 -10.51 -22.29 37.66
CA PRO A 364 -9.84 -21.84 38.87
C PRO A 364 -8.33 -21.70 38.69
N GLU A 365 -7.75 -20.64 39.23
CA GLU A 365 -6.30 -20.33 39.22
C GLU A 365 -5.68 -20.14 37.83
N LYS A 366 -6.44 -20.27 36.76
CA LYS A 366 -5.96 -20.06 35.39
C LYS A 366 -6.77 -18.96 34.71
N PRO A 367 -6.13 -18.03 34.02
CA PRO A 367 -6.85 -16.99 33.29
C PRO A 367 -7.41 -17.53 31.94
N ILE A 368 -8.08 -18.68 31.96
CA ILE A 368 -8.58 -19.39 30.80
C ILE A 368 -10.05 -19.71 31.03
N GLU A 369 -10.83 -19.70 29.98
CA GLU A 369 -12.25 -20.07 29.99
C GLU A 369 -12.44 -21.49 29.46
N ALA A 370 -13.50 -22.13 29.91
CA ALA A 370 -13.88 -23.46 29.49
C ALA A 370 -15.30 -23.50 28.93
N LEU A 371 -15.59 -24.49 28.10
CA LEU A 371 -16.86 -24.76 27.46
C LEU A 371 -17.24 -26.21 27.70
N SER A 372 -18.53 -26.53 27.85
CA SER A 372 -18.99 -27.90 27.96
C SER A 372 -18.90 -28.60 26.61
N LEU A 373 -18.68 -29.93 26.61
CA LEU A 373 -18.59 -30.72 25.38
C LEU A 373 -19.92 -30.71 24.60
N SER A 374 -21.07 -30.75 25.30
CA SER A 374 -22.40 -30.71 24.68
C SER A 374 -22.63 -29.37 23.96
N ASP A 375 -22.40 -28.24 24.65
CA ASP A 375 -22.54 -26.91 24.03
C ASP A 375 -21.54 -26.74 22.87
N TYR A 376 -20.30 -27.25 23.02
CA TYR A 376 -19.30 -27.20 21.94
C TYR A 376 -19.72 -28.03 20.72
N ASN A 377 -20.27 -29.22 20.90
CA ASN A 377 -20.75 -30.04 19.80
C ASN A 377 -21.99 -29.44 19.13
N HIS A 378 -22.89 -28.79 19.88
CA HIS A 378 -24.01 -28.06 19.29
C HIS A 378 -23.54 -26.88 18.43
N LEU A 379 -22.54 -26.09 18.90
CA LEU A 379 -21.92 -25.06 18.09
C LEU A 379 -21.31 -25.59 16.79
N ARG A 380 -20.68 -26.78 16.84
CA ARG A 380 -20.15 -27.47 15.66
C ARG A 380 -21.26 -27.93 14.70
N GLU A 381 -22.35 -28.41 15.24
CA GLU A 381 -23.53 -28.87 14.45
C GLU A 381 -24.14 -27.71 13.66
N ILE A 382 -24.34 -26.54 14.28
CA ILE A 382 -24.80 -25.32 13.61
C ILE A 382 -23.90 -24.96 12.39
N LEU A 383 -22.59 -25.22 12.50
CA LEU A 383 -21.61 -24.97 11.43
C LEU A 383 -21.50 -26.13 10.43
N GLY A 384 -22.26 -27.23 10.62
CA GLY A 384 -22.14 -28.43 9.80
C GLY A 384 -20.83 -29.21 10.00
N LEU A 385 -20.18 -29.03 11.14
CA LEU A 385 -18.97 -29.77 11.52
C LEU A 385 -19.31 -31.06 12.27
N SER A 386 -18.48 -32.08 12.10
CA SER A 386 -18.68 -33.34 12.84
C SER A 386 -18.51 -33.15 14.34
N PRO A 387 -19.34 -33.77 15.18
CA PRO A 387 -19.19 -33.73 16.63
C PRO A 387 -17.87 -34.37 17.05
N VAL A 388 -17.30 -33.86 18.15
CA VAL A 388 -16.09 -34.40 18.75
C VAL A 388 -16.48 -35.37 19.86
N VAL A 389 -15.81 -36.51 19.90
CA VAL A 389 -15.95 -37.51 20.95
C VAL A 389 -14.74 -37.47 21.87
N MET A 390 -14.96 -37.39 23.16
CA MET A 390 -13.93 -37.27 24.18
C MET A 390 -14.30 -38.13 25.40
N GLY A 391 -13.30 -38.69 26.07
CA GLY A 391 -13.53 -39.45 27.30
C GLY A 391 -13.92 -38.57 28.48
N ASN A 392 -14.63 -39.16 29.48
CA ASN A 392 -15.07 -38.37 30.65
C ASN A 392 -13.94 -37.75 31.48
N ASN A 393 -12.72 -38.25 31.37
CA ASN A 393 -11.55 -37.73 32.07
C ASN A 393 -10.54 -37.06 31.15
N GLU A 394 -10.99 -36.62 29.98
CA GLU A 394 -10.16 -35.97 29.00
C GLU A 394 -10.60 -34.51 28.81
N PHE A 395 -9.70 -33.68 28.30
CA PHE A 395 -10.01 -32.34 27.84
C PHE A 395 -9.32 -32.07 26.50
N LEU A 396 -9.84 -31.13 25.73
CA LEU A 396 -9.21 -30.63 24.52
C LEU A 396 -9.17 -29.10 24.54
N VAL A 397 -8.41 -28.52 23.62
CA VAL A 397 -8.26 -27.09 23.44
C VAL A 397 -8.82 -26.69 22.10
N HIS A 398 -9.67 -25.68 22.07
CA HIS A 398 -10.05 -25.01 20.84
C HIS A 398 -9.27 -23.73 20.67
N CYS A 399 -8.59 -23.57 19.53
CA CYS A 399 -7.86 -22.38 19.16
C CYS A 399 -7.83 -22.19 17.66
N ASP A 400 -8.61 -21.26 17.13
CA ASP A 400 -8.65 -20.92 15.71
C ASP A 400 -7.68 -19.78 15.35
N THR A 401 -6.91 -19.28 16.32
CA THR A 401 -5.99 -18.14 16.15
C THR A 401 -4.53 -18.60 16.21
N TRP A 402 -3.86 -18.52 15.10
CA TRP A 402 -2.49 -19.04 14.88
C TRP A 402 -1.42 -18.48 15.85
N ASN A 403 -1.55 -17.22 16.30
CA ASN A 403 -0.57 -16.56 17.18
C ASN A 403 -0.36 -17.29 18.50
N TYR A 404 -1.34 -18.04 18.97
CA TYR A 404 -1.32 -18.73 20.25
C TYR A 404 -0.92 -20.19 20.15
N MET A 405 -0.92 -20.76 18.94
CA MET A 405 -0.71 -22.19 18.69
C MET A 405 0.60 -22.74 19.25
N ASP A 406 1.72 -22.04 19.02
CA ASP A 406 3.02 -22.52 19.50
C ASP A 406 3.10 -22.46 21.03
N GLY A 407 2.55 -21.43 21.65
CA GLY A 407 2.45 -21.32 23.09
C GLY A 407 1.58 -22.41 23.71
N ILE A 408 0.44 -22.73 23.09
CA ILE A 408 -0.46 -23.79 23.51
C ILE A 408 0.21 -25.16 23.39
N ARG A 409 0.81 -25.47 22.23
CA ARG A 409 1.56 -26.74 22.02
C ARG A 409 2.67 -26.93 23.04
N GLN A 410 3.38 -25.85 23.38
CA GLN A 410 4.45 -25.89 24.38
C GLN A 410 3.89 -26.06 25.81
N GLY A 411 2.80 -25.34 26.12
CA GLY A 411 2.11 -25.47 27.42
C GLY A 411 1.54 -26.86 27.65
N LEU A 412 0.89 -27.46 26.65
CA LEU A 412 0.32 -28.81 26.73
C LEU A 412 1.39 -29.91 26.85
N LYS A 413 2.58 -29.70 26.27
CA LYS A 413 3.72 -30.62 26.47
C LYS A 413 4.29 -30.56 27.89
N GLN A 414 4.24 -29.40 28.53
CA GLN A 414 4.74 -29.20 29.90
C GLN A 414 3.71 -29.61 30.95
N GLN A 415 2.43 -29.40 30.70
CA GLN A 415 1.32 -29.72 31.58
C GLN A 415 0.22 -30.45 30.80
N PRO A 416 0.33 -31.76 30.59
CA PRO A 416 -0.66 -32.55 29.88
C PRO A 416 -1.92 -32.86 30.71
N GLU A 417 -1.96 -32.45 31.97
CA GLU A 417 -3.04 -32.72 32.91
C GLU A 417 -3.53 -31.39 33.55
N ILE A 418 -4.84 -31.35 33.83
CA ILE A 418 -5.47 -30.24 34.54
C ILE A 418 -6.30 -30.82 35.69
N THR A 419 -6.10 -30.29 36.88
CA THR A 419 -6.92 -30.68 38.05
C THR A 419 -8.01 -29.63 38.29
N LEU A 420 -9.26 -30.03 38.22
CA LEU A 420 -10.46 -29.19 38.46
C LEU A 420 -11.27 -29.80 39.61
N ASN A 421 -11.45 -29.06 40.68
CA ASN A 421 -12.25 -29.48 41.85
C ASN A 421 -11.91 -30.89 42.34
N GLY A 422 -10.62 -31.27 42.34
CA GLY A 422 -10.12 -32.59 42.77
C GLY A 422 -10.21 -33.70 41.72
N ARG A 423 -10.71 -33.42 40.52
CA ARG A 423 -10.71 -34.33 39.36
C ARG A 423 -9.56 -33.97 38.42
N THR A 424 -8.73 -34.97 38.11
CA THR A 424 -7.64 -34.80 37.15
C THR A 424 -8.11 -35.20 35.75
N LEU A 425 -8.03 -34.30 34.80
CA LEU A 425 -8.32 -34.51 33.39
C LEU A 425 -7.02 -34.57 32.61
N THR A 426 -6.92 -35.50 31.69
CA THR A 426 -5.78 -35.69 30.78
C THR A 426 -6.14 -35.16 29.40
N ILE A 427 -5.10 -34.85 28.62
CA ILE A 427 -5.30 -34.35 27.26
C ILE A 427 -5.87 -35.43 26.33
N ALA A 428 -6.85 -35.08 25.48
CA ALA A 428 -7.44 -36.00 24.51
C ALA A 428 -6.45 -36.37 23.38
N GLU A 429 -6.77 -37.42 22.64
CA GLU A 429 -5.92 -37.90 21.50
C GLU A 429 -5.77 -36.83 20.43
N THR A 430 -6.82 -36.05 20.14
CA THR A 430 -6.76 -34.88 19.27
C THR A 430 -6.77 -33.61 20.13
N PRO A 431 -5.60 -33.12 20.54
CA PRO A 431 -5.49 -32.16 21.63
C PRO A 431 -5.94 -30.73 21.28
N ILE A 432 -5.84 -30.33 20.01
CA ILE A 432 -6.11 -28.96 19.55
C ILE A 432 -7.00 -29.01 18.33
N LEU A 433 -8.12 -28.33 18.40
CA LEU A 433 -9.05 -28.09 17.30
C LEU A 433 -8.89 -26.65 16.79
N THR A 434 -8.93 -26.49 15.48
CA THR A 434 -8.55 -25.22 14.81
C THR A 434 -9.58 -24.72 13.81
N GLU A 435 -10.75 -25.35 13.75
CA GLU A 435 -11.82 -24.90 12.86
C GLU A 435 -12.29 -23.51 13.29
N PRO A 436 -12.59 -22.60 12.36
CA PRO A 436 -13.06 -21.26 12.70
C PRO A 436 -14.45 -21.31 13.34
N MET A 437 -14.52 -20.96 14.61
CA MET A 437 -15.75 -20.96 15.42
C MET A 437 -15.96 -19.65 16.17
N GLU A 438 -15.44 -18.53 15.64
CA GLU A 438 -15.51 -17.20 16.24
C GLU A 438 -14.90 -17.15 17.67
N GLN A 439 -13.69 -17.60 17.78
CA GLN A 439 -12.95 -17.70 19.04
C GLN A 439 -13.01 -16.41 19.89
N TYR A 440 -13.09 -15.24 19.26
CA TYR A 440 -13.18 -13.97 19.98
C TYR A 440 -14.42 -13.87 20.85
N GLN A 441 -15.54 -14.46 20.43
CA GLN A 441 -16.74 -14.59 21.26
C GLN A 441 -16.63 -15.70 22.27
N MET A 442 -15.98 -16.80 21.92
CA MET A 442 -15.81 -17.95 22.82
C MET A 442 -14.75 -17.69 23.90
N ALA A 443 -13.56 -17.22 23.51
CA ALA A 443 -12.41 -17.12 24.43
C ALA A 443 -12.09 -15.68 24.87
N GLY A 444 -12.86 -14.68 24.43
CA GLY A 444 -12.54 -13.28 24.71
C GLY A 444 -11.13 -12.91 24.25
N THR A 445 -10.36 -12.21 25.09
CA THR A 445 -9.01 -11.73 24.77
C THR A 445 -7.90 -12.78 25.02
N LYS A 446 -8.23 -13.99 25.47
CA LYS A 446 -7.23 -14.95 25.98
C LYS A 446 -6.73 -15.96 24.94
N GLY A 447 -7.31 -15.98 23.78
CA GLY A 447 -6.74 -16.63 22.61
C GLY A 447 -7.00 -18.13 22.47
N TYR A 448 -7.62 -18.81 23.44
CA TYR A 448 -8.07 -20.21 23.36
C TYR A 448 -9.04 -20.56 24.47
N VAL A 449 -9.84 -21.61 24.27
CA VAL A 449 -10.80 -22.11 25.23
C VAL A 449 -10.57 -23.60 25.48
N LEU A 450 -10.81 -24.07 26.71
CA LEU A 450 -10.80 -25.49 27.03
C LEU A 450 -12.17 -26.07 26.75
N VAL A 451 -12.26 -27.28 26.20
CA VAL A 451 -13.48 -28.06 26.12
C VAL A 451 -13.42 -29.17 27.14
N LEU A 452 -14.38 -29.19 28.05
CA LEU A 452 -14.44 -30.09 29.18
C LEU A 452 -15.65 -31.03 29.06
N PRO A 453 -15.60 -32.26 29.65
CA PRO A 453 -16.76 -33.07 29.80
C PRO A 453 -17.86 -32.32 30.58
N ASP A 454 -19.13 -32.56 30.26
CA ASP A 454 -20.27 -31.85 30.86
C ASP A 454 -20.32 -31.95 32.38
N GLU A 455 -19.95 -33.11 32.93
CA GLU A 455 -19.84 -33.33 34.38
C GLU A 455 -18.78 -32.43 35.04
N ALA A 456 -17.67 -32.19 34.36
CA ALA A 456 -16.60 -31.33 34.87
C ALA A 456 -16.97 -29.84 34.71
N ALA A 457 -17.59 -29.48 33.60
CA ALA A 457 -18.06 -28.13 33.32
C ALA A 457 -19.15 -27.67 34.28
N SER A 458 -20.11 -28.55 34.60
CA SER A 458 -21.25 -28.26 35.52
C SER A 458 -20.81 -27.95 36.96
N GLN A 459 -19.60 -28.33 37.35
CA GLN A 459 -19.02 -28.00 38.68
C GLN A 459 -18.34 -26.61 38.73
N LEU A 460 -18.25 -25.94 37.60
CA LEU A 460 -17.67 -24.60 37.49
C LEU A 460 -18.77 -23.53 37.42
N VAL A 461 -18.41 -22.30 37.75
CA VAL A 461 -19.34 -21.18 37.65
C VAL A 461 -19.32 -20.66 36.21
N GLY A 462 -20.50 -20.51 35.60
CA GLY A 462 -20.69 -19.88 34.31
C GLY A 462 -20.63 -18.37 34.44
N GLU A 463 -19.42 -17.79 34.35
CA GLU A 463 -19.22 -16.34 34.53
C GLU A 463 -19.78 -15.52 33.37
N LYS A 464 -19.88 -16.09 32.20
CA LYS A 464 -20.31 -15.38 31.01
C LYS A 464 -21.31 -16.26 30.22
N ILE A 465 -22.28 -15.60 29.63
CA ILE A 465 -23.25 -16.26 28.80
C ILE A 465 -23.15 -15.79 27.35
N ARG A 466 -23.36 -16.70 26.43
CA ARG A 466 -23.24 -16.50 24.98
C ARG A 466 -24.46 -17.12 24.28
N LEU A 467 -24.84 -16.47 23.18
CA LEU A 467 -25.86 -16.96 22.26
C LEU A 467 -25.26 -16.93 20.85
N ALA A 468 -25.35 -18.04 20.14
CA ALA A 468 -25.06 -18.14 18.71
C ALA A 468 -26.31 -18.59 17.97
N MET A 469 -26.61 -18.00 16.83
CA MET A 469 -27.80 -18.25 16.04
C MET A 469 -27.48 -18.46 14.57
N LYS A 470 -28.17 -19.36 13.93
CA LYS A 470 -28.20 -19.54 12.48
C LYS A 470 -29.55 -19.06 11.97
N LEU A 471 -29.55 -18.23 10.96
CA LEU A 471 -30.74 -17.63 10.37
C LEU A 471 -30.93 -18.16 8.94
N GLU A 472 -32.15 -18.45 8.52
CA GLU A 472 -32.41 -19.06 7.21
C GLU A 472 -31.87 -18.18 6.06
N ASP A 473 -32.10 -16.87 6.10
CA ASP A 473 -31.63 -15.90 5.10
C ASP A 473 -30.32 -15.17 5.49
N GLY A 474 -29.62 -15.59 6.57
CA GLY A 474 -28.40 -14.97 7.07
C GLY A 474 -28.60 -13.60 7.73
N GLY A 475 -29.84 -13.14 7.90
CA GLY A 475 -30.20 -11.87 8.55
C GLY A 475 -29.93 -10.63 7.70
N TYR A 476 -30.16 -9.46 8.28
CA TYR A 476 -29.95 -8.15 7.64
C TYR A 476 -29.02 -7.27 8.48
N PRO A 477 -28.32 -6.28 7.86
CA PRO A 477 -27.29 -5.49 8.57
C PRO A 477 -27.81 -4.71 9.78
N GLU A 478 -29.05 -4.15 9.70
CA GLU A 478 -29.65 -3.35 10.75
C GLU A 478 -30.04 -4.18 11.99
N LEU A 479 -30.14 -5.52 11.87
CA LEU A 479 -30.40 -6.43 13.00
C LEU A 479 -29.46 -6.19 14.18
N LYS A 480 -28.20 -5.80 13.90
CA LYS A 480 -27.24 -5.46 14.94
C LYS A 480 -27.67 -4.26 15.77
N SER A 481 -28.20 -3.22 15.13
CA SER A 481 -28.72 -2.03 15.82
C SER A 481 -29.98 -2.33 16.58
N ASP A 482 -30.87 -3.16 16.02
CA ASP A 482 -32.13 -3.54 16.62
C ASP A 482 -31.92 -4.39 17.87
N LEU A 483 -31.01 -5.37 17.82
CA LEU A 483 -30.61 -6.16 18.98
C LEU A 483 -29.95 -5.29 20.06
N LYS A 484 -29.06 -4.37 19.69
CA LYS A 484 -28.46 -3.43 20.65
C LYS A 484 -29.52 -2.54 21.30
N GLN A 485 -30.48 -2.05 20.53
CA GLN A 485 -31.56 -1.22 21.04
C GLN A 485 -32.47 -2.03 21.98
N PHE A 486 -32.78 -3.27 21.63
CA PHE A 486 -33.56 -4.20 22.50
C PHE A 486 -32.85 -4.41 23.84
N LEU A 487 -31.56 -4.75 23.84
CA LEU A 487 -30.77 -4.96 25.05
C LEU A 487 -30.70 -3.71 25.94
N ASN A 488 -30.71 -2.51 25.35
CA ASN A 488 -30.64 -1.24 26.08
C ASN A 488 -32.02 -0.65 26.42
N SER A 489 -33.12 -1.22 25.91
CA SER A 489 -34.48 -0.66 26.03
C SER A 489 -35.15 -0.83 27.38
N GLY A 490 -34.54 -1.58 28.32
CA GLY A 490 -35.16 -2.00 29.58
C GLY A 490 -36.29 -3.04 29.44
N LYS A 491 -36.63 -3.46 28.21
CA LYS A 491 -37.57 -4.57 27.96
C LYS A 491 -36.93 -5.91 28.24
N TRP A 492 -35.61 -6.00 28.07
CA TRP A 492 -34.84 -7.18 28.42
C TRP A 492 -34.58 -7.19 29.94
N GLN A 493 -35.09 -8.22 30.60
CA GLN A 493 -34.98 -8.40 32.05
C GLN A 493 -34.16 -9.65 32.35
N PRO A 494 -32.82 -9.49 32.53
CA PRO A 494 -31.96 -10.63 32.79
C PRO A 494 -32.11 -11.14 34.22
N GLU A 495 -32.15 -12.45 34.38
CA GLU A 495 -32.12 -13.15 35.66
C GLU A 495 -30.71 -13.62 35.99
N LEU A 496 -30.26 -13.39 37.23
CA LEU A 496 -28.95 -13.83 37.71
C LEU A 496 -29.03 -15.32 38.16
N GLN A 497 -27.93 -16.03 37.92
CA GLN A 497 -27.78 -17.36 38.51
C GLN A 497 -27.84 -17.29 40.04
N SER A 498 -28.45 -18.31 40.67
CA SER A 498 -28.66 -18.35 42.11
C SER A 498 -27.33 -18.18 42.90
N GLY A 499 -27.29 -17.19 43.78
CA GLY A 499 -26.12 -16.92 44.61
C GLY A 499 -25.04 -16.07 43.95
N GLN A 500 -25.25 -15.61 42.69
CA GLN A 500 -24.28 -14.73 42.00
C GLN A 500 -24.67 -13.26 42.11
N GLN A 501 -23.66 -12.37 41.93
CA GLN A 501 -23.82 -10.92 41.90
C GLN A 501 -23.47 -10.37 40.54
N LEU A 502 -24.13 -9.28 40.14
CA LEU A 502 -23.75 -8.55 38.92
C LEU A 502 -22.34 -8.02 39.04
N PRO A 503 -21.49 -8.20 38.04
CA PRO A 503 -20.19 -7.55 37.95
C PRO A 503 -20.35 -6.02 37.99
N GLU A 504 -19.36 -5.30 38.52
CA GLU A 504 -19.34 -3.85 38.55
C GLU A 504 -19.50 -3.23 37.13
N LYS A 505 -19.06 -3.94 36.12
CA LYS A 505 -19.21 -3.57 34.71
C LYS A 505 -19.63 -4.77 33.87
N VAL A 506 -20.84 -4.73 33.34
CA VAL A 506 -21.33 -5.72 32.39
C VAL A 506 -20.95 -5.29 30.98
N THR A 507 -20.21 -6.13 30.28
CA THR A 507 -19.89 -5.91 28.86
C THR A 507 -20.89 -6.70 28.01
N MET A 508 -21.53 -6.02 27.06
CA MET A 508 -22.45 -6.64 26.11
C MET A 508 -21.92 -6.44 24.70
N GLY A 509 -21.87 -7.51 23.93
CA GLY A 509 -21.46 -7.53 22.52
C GLY A 509 -22.55 -8.13 21.64
N VAL A 510 -22.81 -7.55 20.48
CA VAL A 510 -23.71 -8.10 19.46
C VAL A 510 -22.93 -8.23 18.16
N THR A 511 -22.91 -9.44 17.61
CA THR A 511 -22.35 -9.73 16.29
C THR A 511 -23.49 -10.12 15.35
N VAL A 512 -23.47 -9.60 14.14
CA VAL A 512 -24.38 -9.98 13.06
C VAL A 512 -23.53 -10.08 11.80
N LYS A 513 -23.55 -11.24 11.16
CA LYS A 513 -22.75 -11.54 9.96
C LYS A 513 -23.09 -10.59 8.82
N ALA A 514 -24.36 -10.34 8.54
CA ALA A 514 -24.78 -9.42 7.50
C ALA A 514 -24.20 -8.02 7.69
N TRP A 515 -24.22 -7.49 8.93
CA TRP A 515 -23.57 -6.21 9.28
C TRP A 515 -22.04 -6.30 9.17
N GLY A 516 -21.45 -7.37 9.69
CA GLY A 516 -20.00 -7.57 9.63
C GLY A 516 -19.49 -7.64 8.21
N VAL A 517 -20.18 -8.38 7.35
CA VAL A 517 -19.90 -8.48 5.91
C VAL A 517 -19.97 -7.11 5.25
N ALA A 518 -21.09 -6.40 5.42
CA ALA A 518 -21.29 -5.09 4.80
C ALA A 518 -20.22 -4.06 5.25
N ASN A 519 -19.96 -3.98 6.55
CA ASN A 519 -19.04 -2.98 7.12
C ASN A 519 -17.58 -3.30 6.83
N SER A 520 -17.18 -4.56 6.94
CA SER A 520 -15.79 -4.96 6.71
C SER A 520 -15.44 -5.04 5.23
N LEU A 521 -16.39 -5.45 4.37
CA LEU A 521 -16.22 -5.40 2.91
C LEU A 521 -15.89 -3.96 2.48
N THR A 522 -16.60 -2.98 3.05
CA THR A 522 -16.35 -1.55 2.81
C THR A 522 -14.92 -1.14 3.14
N GLY A 523 -14.42 -1.50 4.34
CA GLY A 523 -13.08 -1.13 4.79
C GLY A 523 -11.97 -1.75 3.94
N PHE A 524 -12.03 -3.05 3.71
CA PHE A 524 -10.98 -3.77 2.96
C PHE A 524 -11.00 -3.46 1.47
N THR A 525 -12.17 -3.23 0.89
CA THR A 525 -12.30 -2.77 -0.50
C THR A 525 -11.71 -1.37 -0.67
N ALA A 526 -11.95 -0.48 0.29
CA ALA A 526 -11.34 0.85 0.30
C ALA A 526 -9.80 0.78 0.38
N ILE A 527 -9.24 -0.07 1.24
CA ILE A 527 -7.79 -0.28 1.34
C ILE A 527 -7.23 -0.83 0.01
N SER A 528 -7.89 -1.84 -0.58
CA SER A 528 -7.49 -2.41 -1.88
C SER A 528 -7.49 -1.36 -2.97
N PHE A 529 -8.56 -0.58 -3.06
CA PHE A 529 -8.70 0.47 -4.04
C PHE A 529 -7.64 1.57 -3.85
N CYS A 530 -7.43 2.04 -2.62
CA CYS A 530 -6.39 3.03 -2.30
C CYS A 530 -5.00 2.50 -2.65
N GLY A 531 -4.69 1.24 -2.34
CA GLY A 531 -3.41 0.61 -2.66
C GLY A 531 -3.15 0.50 -4.15
N LEU A 532 -4.14 0.05 -4.93
CA LEU A 532 -4.06 -0.01 -6.39
C LEU A 532 -3.89 1.36 -7.02
N TYR A 533 -4.72 2.32 -6.60
CA TYR A 533 -4.68 3.67 -7.15
C TYR A 533 -3.36 4.38 -6.84
N LEU A 534 -2.87 4.26 -5.61
CA LEU A 534 -1.59 4.80 -5.18
C LEU A 534 -0.44 4.19 -5.99
N SER A 535 -0.50 2.88 -6.25
CA SER A 535 0.47 2.20 -7.12
C SER A 535 0.50 2.78 -8.52
N ILE A 536 -0.66 2.97 -9.16
CA ILE A 536 -0.76 3.57 -10.49
C ILE A 536 -0.16 4.98 -10.52
N ILE A 537 -0.44 5.80 -9.50
CA ILE A 537 0.16 7.15 -9.38
C ILE A 537 1.69 7.05 -9.37
N PHE A 538 2.26 6.18 -8.55
CA PHE A 538 3.71 6.06 -8.44
C PHE A 538 4.37 5.49 -9.71
N ILE A 539 3.70 4.59 -10.43
CA ILE A 539 4.16 4.14 -11.75
C ILE A 539 4.22 5.34 -12.71
N ILE A 540 3.14 6.13 -12.79
CA ILE A 540 3.06 7.28 -13.69
C ILE A 540 4.13 8.33 -13.33
N LEU A 541 4.34 8.61 -12.05
CA LEU A 541 5.38 9.52 -11.59
C LEU A 541 6.78 9.01 -11.96
N SER A 542 7.06 7.71 -11.75
CA SER A 542 8.31 7.06 -12.15
C SER A 542 8.55 7.17 -13.66
N CYS A 543 7.53 6.88 -14.44
CA CYS A 543 7.55 7.01 -15.89
C CYS A 543 7.83 8.44 -16.34
N SER A 544 7.23 9.43 -15.68
CA SER A 544 7.47 10.84 -15.98
C SER A 544 8.93 11.24 -15.73
N VAL A 545 9.51 10.81 -14.59
CA VAL A 545 10.93 11.08 -14.28
C VAL A 545 11.85 10.45 -15.33
N LEU A 546 11.60 9.20 -15.73
CA LEU A 546 12.36 8.52 -16.78
C LEU A 546 12.21 9.21 -18.15
N ALA A 547 11.00 9.70 -18.48
CA ALA A 547 10.77 10.46 -19.70
C ALA A 547 11.63 11.74 -19.75
N PHE A 548 11.63 12.51 -18.66
CA PHE A 548 12.47 13.71 -18.59
C PHE A 548 13.96 13.40 -18.71
N GLU A 549 14.42 12.33 -18.07
CA GLU A 549 15.82 11.89 -18.17
C GLU A 549 16.20 11.60 -19.63
N GLN A 550 15.36 10.85 -20.34
CA GLN A 550 15.60 10.52 -21.75
C GLN A 550 15.52 11.73 -22.66
N LEU A 551 14.56 12.63 -22.44
CA LEU A 551 14.41 13.84 -23.24
C LEU A 551 15.59 14.80 -23.05
N SER A 552 16.10 14.94 -21.81
CA SER A 552 17.32 15.68 -21.53
C SER A 552 18.51 15.12 -22.31
N ALA A 553 18.47 13.83 -22.62
CA ALA A 553 19.50 13.12 -23.34
C ALA A 553 19.49 13.34 -24.86
N ILE A 554 18.33 13.64 -25.45
CA ILE A 554 18.13 13.60 -26.92
C ILE A 554 19.13 14.46 -27.67
N ASP A 555 19.30 15.73 -27.28
CA ASP A 555 20.16 16.68 -28.07
C ASP A 555 21.64 16.26 -28.07
N LYS A 556 22.12 15.73 -26.92
CA LYS A 556 23.49 15.18 -26.83
C LYS A 556 23.61 13.88 -27.62
N ASN A 557 22.61 13.02 -27.54
CA ASN A 557 22.61 11.73 -28.23
C ASN A 557 22.52 11.91 -29.75
N GLN A 558 21.67 12.81 -30.26
CA GLN A 558 21.59 13.09 -31.69
C GLN A 558 22.97 13.44 -32.29
N LYS A 559 23.73 14.33 -31.65
CA LYS A 559 25.09 14.69 -32.10
C LYS A 559 26.04 13.50 -32.11
N ASN A 560 25.98 12.65 -31.06
CA ASN A 560 26.83 11.48 -30.96
C ASN A 560 26.46 10.41 -32.00
N TYR A 561 25.14 10.20 -32.26
CA TYR A 561 24.67 9.27 -33.26
C TYR A 561 24.94 9.79 -34.70
N ALA A 562 24.87 11.10 -34.92
CA ALA A 562 25.29 11.70 -36.21
C ALA A 562 26.77 11.42 -36.49
N VAL A 563 27.65 11.47 -35.49
CA VAL A 563 29.06 11.11 -35.66
C VAL A 563 29.23 9.64 -36.04
N ILE A 564 28.47 8.75 -35.40
CA ILE A 564 28.50 7.31 -35.72
C ILE A 564 27.96 7.04 -37.14
N ASP A 565 26.96 7.80 -37.58
CA ASP A 565 26.44 7.74 -38.93
C ASP A 565 27.47 8.13 -39.97
N LEU A 566 28.21 9.23 -39.71
CA LEU A 566 29.36 9.67 -40.54
C LEU A 566 30.51 8.63 -40.57
N LEU A 567 30.64 7.79 -39.55
CA LEU A 567 31.59 6.68 -39.51
C LEU A 567 31.08 5.42 -40.20
N GLY A 568 29.91 5.46 -40.87
CA GLY A 568 29.35 4.38 -41.66
C GLY A 568 28.72 3.26 -40.87
N VAL A 569 28.34 3.46 -39.59
CA VAL A 569 27.68 2.41 -38.80
C VAL A 569 26.22 2.23 -39.30
N PRO A 570 25.81 0.99 -39.72
CA PRO A 570 24.49 0.75 -40.25
C PRO A 570 23.36 1.12 -39.28
N GLY A 571 22.25 1.66 -39.78
CA GLY A 571 21.11 2.10 -38.96
C GLY A 571 20.52 1.00 -38.05
N ARG A 572 20.62 -0.29 -38.44
CA ARG A 572 20.23 -1.43 -37.61
C ARG A 572 21.10 -1.50 -36.30
N ARG A 573 22.38 -1.28 -36.43
CA ARG A 573 23.30 -1.27 -35.28
C ARG A 573 23.10 -0.05 -34.40
N GLN A 574 22.83 1.10 -35.00
CA GLN A 574 22.46 2.31 -34.24
C GLN A 574 21.17 2.08 -33.44
N ALA A 575 20.13 1.46 -34.05
CA ALA A 575 18.90 1.10 -33.36
C ALA A 575 19.11 0.08 -32.21
N PHE A 576 20.05 -0.85 -32.37
CA PHE A 576 20.43 -1.78 -31.30
C PHE A 576 21.12 -1.06 -30.12
N LEU A 577 22.04 -0.13 -30.40
CA LEU A 577 22.66 0.68 -29.35
C LEU A 577 21.67 1.52 -28.59
N ILE A 578 20.73 2.17 -29.27
CA ILE A 578 19.63 2.93 -28.64
C ILE A 578 18.80 2.02 -27.73
N ARG A 579 18.41 0.84 -28.23
CA ARG A 579 17.66 -0.13 -27.44
C ARG A 579 18.40 -0.55 -26.19
N ARG A 580 19.71 -0.82 -26.30
CA ARG A 580 20.56 -1.24 -25.19
C ARG A 580 20.73 -0.14 -24.15
N GLU A 581 20.92 1.11 -24.59
CA GLU A 581 21.01 2.29 -23.71
C GLU A 581 19.71 2.48 -22.90
N LEU A 582 18.57 2.49 -23.59
CA LEU A 582 17.26 2.63 -22.95
C LEU A 582 16.97 1.48 -22.00
N SER A 583 17.20 0.22 -22.43
CA SER A 583 16.98 -0.94 -21.57
C SER A 583 17.80 -0.86 -20.29
N THR A 584 19.03 -0.39 -20.34
CA THR A 584 19.87 -0.22 -19.15
C THR A 584 19.27 0.78 -18.16
N VAL A 585 18.77 1.90 -18.66
CA VAL A 585 18.16 2.96 -17.82
C VAL A 585 16.85 2.53 -17.20
N PHE A 586 16.05 1.74 -17.92
CA PHE A 586 14.74 1.27 -17.46
C PHE A 586 14.84 0.02 -16.57
N LEU A 587 15.71 -0.94 -16.90
CA LEU A 587 15.77 -2.21 -16.18
C LEU A 587 16.54 -2.12 -14.85
N ILE A 588 17.60 -1.31 -14.77
CA ILE A 588 18.39 -1.20 -13.54
C ILE A 588 17.53 -0.80 -12.33
N PRO A 589 16.72 0.30 -12.38
CA PRO A 589 15.92 0.68 -11.23
C PRO A 589 14.76 -0.27 -10.93
N LEU A 590 14.40 -1.18 -11.86
CA LEU A 590 13.32 -2.13 -11.72
C LEU A 590 13.74 -3.41 -10.99
N LEU A 591 14.97 -3.89 -11.20
CA LEU A 591 15.41 -5.20 -10.74
C LEU A 591 15.26 -5.38 -9.23
N PHE A 592 15.66 -4.40 -8.46
CA PHE A 592 15.67 -4.48 -7.01
C PHE A 592 14.28 -4.35 -6.38
N PRO A 593 13.41 -3.42 -6.81
CA PRO A 593 12.00 -3.39 -6.38
C PRO A 593 11.28 -4.71 -6.64
N LEU A 594 11.50 -5.34 -7.79
CA LEU A 594 10.93 -6.66 -8.08
C LEU A 594 11.45 -7.75 -7.12
N LEU A 595 12.76 -7.79 -6.89
CA LEU A 595 13.36 -8.73 -5.94
C LEU A 595 12.78 -8.54 -4.53
N LEU A 596 12.69 -7.30 -4.07
CA LEU A 596 12.12 -6.98 -2.77
C LEU A 596 10.65 -7.38 -2.69
N THR A 597 9.88 -7.20 -3.75
CA THR A 597 8.48 -7.63 -3.81
C THR A 597 8.36 -9.15 -3.71
N VAL A 598 9.22 -9.91 -4.40
CA VAL A 598 9.27 -11.38 -4.25
C VAL A 598 9.59 -11.79 -2.82
N LEU A 599 10.52 -11.08 -2.16
CA LEU A 599 10.84 -11.33 -0.74
C LEU A 599 9.67 -10.97 0.18
N LEU A 600 8.93 -9.89 -0.11
CA LEU A 600 7.72 -9.52 0.64
C LEU A 600 6.61 -10.59 0.46
N ILE A 601 6.41 -11.11 -0.76
CA ILE A 601 5.46 -12.19 -1.03
C ILE A 601 5.83 -13.45 -0.25
N ALA A 602 7.12 -13.84 -0.28
CA ALA A 602 7.62 -15.01 0.45
C ALA A 602 7.47 -14.83 1.97
N GLY A 603 7.79 -13.64 2.48
CA GLY A 603 7.59 -13.29 3.90
C GLY A 603 6.12 -13.31 4.30
N ALA A 604 5.24 -12.71 3.50
CA ALA A 604 3.81 -12.72 3.74
C ALA A 604 3.24 -14.16 3.71
N GLN A 605 3.71 -15.01 2.80
CA GLN A 605 3.33 -16.42 2.76
C GLN A 605 3.81 -17.17 4.01
N PHE A 606 5.02 -16.90 4.48
CA PHE A 606 5.57 -17.54 5.68
C PHE A 606 4.81 -17.13 6.95
N PHE A 607 4.46 -15.86 7.10
CA PHE A 607 3.80 -15.36 8.31
C PHE A 607 2.27 -15.53 8.30
N PHE A 608 1.63 -15.52 7.14
CA PHE A 608 0.16 -15.49 7.01
C PHE A 608 -0.41 -16.68 6.22
N GLY A 609 0.44 -17.49 5.57
CA GLY A 609 0.01 -18.49 4.59
C GLY A 609 -0.78 -19.66 5.14
N GLU A 610 -0.65 -19.97 6.44
CA GLU A 610 -1.37 -21.08 7.06
C GLU A 610 -2.61 -20.64 7.86
N ALA A 611 -2.67 -19.36 8.25
CA ALA A 611 -3.58 -18.93 9.31
C ALA A 611 -4.67 -17.95 8.88
N ILE A 612 -4.40 -17.04 7.97
CA ILE A 612 -5.32 -15.95 7.63
C ILE A 612 -5.79 -16.04 6.18
N LEU A 613 -5.05 -16.71 5.32
CA LEU A 613 -5.27 -16.74 3.88
C LEU A 613 -5.30 -18.19 3.41
N GLN A 614 -6.39 -18.59 2.73
CA GLN A 614 -6.47 -19.90 2.08
C GLN A 614 -5.16 -20.18 1.33
N GLN A 615 -4.63 -21.40 1.49
CA GLN A 615 -3.36 -21.81 0.88
C GLN A 615 -3.32 -21.41 -0.59
N GLY A 616 -2.33 -20.61 -0.99
CA GLY A 616 -2.11 -20.19 -2.37
C GLY A 616 -2.59 -18.78 -2.75
N LEU A 617 -3.38 -18.07 -1.94
CA LEU A 617 -3.85 -16.70 -2.29
C LEU A 617 -2.70 -15.69 -2.31
N VAL A 618 -1.81 -15.72 -1.32
CA VAL A 618 -0.68 -14.76 -1.26
C VAL A 618 0.22 -14.84 -2.49
N PRO A 619 0.74 -16.02 -2.90
CA PRO A 619 1.56 -16.11 -4.10
C PRO A 619 0.77 -15.81 -5.38
N LEU A 620 -0.53 -16.15 -5.45
CA LEU A 620 -1.37 -15.83 -6.61
C LEU A 620 -1.49 -14.31 -6.80
N TYR A 621 -1.90 -13.58 -5.77
CA TYR A 621 -2.02 -12.11 -5.84
C TYR A 621 -0.66 -11.41 -5.94
N GLY A 622 0.38 -11.99 -5.38
CA GLY A 622 1.75 -11.57 -5.62
C GLY A 622 2.16 -11.67 -7.08
N LEU A 623 1.84 -12.79 -7.74
CA LEU A 623 2.07 -12.97 -9.17
C LEU A 623 1.24 -11.98 -10.02
N VAL A 624 -0.04 -11.81 -9.69
CA VAL A 624 -0.93 -10.83 -10.36
C VAL A 624 -0.34 -9.42 -10.23
N THR A 625 0.15 -9.04 -9.05
CA THR A 625 0.82 -7.75 -8.81
C THR A 625 2.00 -7.56 -9.76
N ILE A 626 2.91 -8.53 -9.83
CA ILE A 626 4.09 -8.45 -10.68
C ILE A 626 3.70 -8.38 -12.17
N LEU A 627 2.74 -9.20 -12.61
CA LEU A 627 2.29 -9.22 -14.00
C LEU A 627 1.64 -7.90 -14.42
N LEU A 628 0.72 -7.38 -13.61
CA LEU A 628 0.01 -6.12 -13.88
C LEU A 628 0.98 -4.95 -13.90
N PHE A 629 1.88 -4.88 -12.91
CA PHE A 629 2.92 -3.87 -12.85
C PHE A 629 3.84 -3.93 -14.08
N CYS A 630 4.35 -5.11 -14.44
CA CYS A 630 5.20 -5.31 -15.60
C CYS A 630 4.49 -4.94 -16.89
N ALA A 631 3.20 -5.25 -17.03
CA ALA A 631 2.41 -4.88 -18.22
C ALA A 631 2.37 -3.36 -18.42
N ILE A 632 2.07 -2.60 -17.36
CA ILE A 632 2.02 -1.13 -17.41
C ILE A 632 3.41 -0.56 -17.70
N TYR A 633 4.44 -1.03 -16.99
CA TYR A 633 5.80 -0.52 -17.10
C TYR A 633 6.43 -0.82 -18.49
N LEU A 634 6.24 -2.04 -19.01
CA LEU A 634 6.75 -2.44 -20.32
C LEU A 634 6.02 -1.72 -21.47
N THR A 635 4.73 -1.46 -21.34
CA THR A 635 3.97 -0.65 -22.31
C THR A 635 4.57 0.75 -22.41
N TYR A 636 4.84 1.37 -21.26
CA TYR A 636 5.50 2.67 -21.24
C TYR A 636 6.93 2.64 -21.80
N PHE A 637 7.72 1.63 -21.46
CA PHE A 637 9.06 1.41 -22.03
C PHE A 637 9.00 1.29 -23.55
N GLY A 638 8.05 0.52 -24.08
CA GLY A 638 7.84 0.36 -25.52
C GLY A 638 7.49 1.68 -26.20
N ALA A 639 6.57 2.46 -25.63
CA ALA A 639 6.20 3.79 -26.14
C ALA A 639 7.40 4.75 -26.14
N THR A 640 8.16 4.79 -25.06
CA THR A 640 9.36 5.63 -24.95
C THR A 640 10.42 5.24 -25.97
N MET A 641 10.66 3.93 -26.14
CA MET A 641 11.61 3.41 -27.11
C MET A 641 11.22 3.76 -28.56
N PHE A 642 9.93 3.66 -28.88
CA PHE A 642 9.42 4.02 -30.21
C PHE A 642 9.65 5.51 -30.51
N LEU A 643 9.28 6.38 -29.59
CA LEU A 643 9.46 7.83 -29.71
C LEU A 643 10.94 8.22 -29.81
N PHE A 644 11.79 7.64 -28.97
CA PHE A 644 13.22 7.93 -28.94
C PHE A 644 13.92 7.52 -30.23
N LYS A 645 13.61 6.32 -30.76
CA LYS A 645 14.11 5.87 -32.08
C LYS A 645 13.71 6.81 -33.18
N ARG A 646 12.42 7.21 -33.24
CA ARG A 646 11.90 8.10 -34.27
C ARG A 646 12.60 9.47 -34.26
N VAL A 647 12.90 9.99 -33.09
CA VAL A 647 13.56 11.32 -32.96
C VAL A 647 15.05 11.27 -33.31
N ILE A 648 15.75 10.18 -32.98
CA ILE A 648 17.20 10.09 -33.21
C ILE A 648 17.52 9.67 -34.64
N LEU A 649 16.81 8.66 -35.19
CA LEU A 649 17.14 8.07 -36.49
C LEU A 649 16.52 8.78 -37.70
N ARG A 650 15.57 9.71 -37.50
CA ARG A 650 14.95 10.52 -38.57
C ARG A 650 15.07 12.02 -38.25
N PRO A 651 16.26 12.61 -38.39
CA PRO A 651 16.45 14.04 -38.12
C PRO A 651 15.80 14.95 -39.18
N GLU A 652 15.44 14.43 -40.35
CA GLU A 652 14.96 15.21 -41.52
C GLU A 652 13.50 15.74 -41.36
N MET A 653 12.78 15.38 -40.33
CA MET A 653 11.43 15.91 -40.04
C MET A 653 11.39 17.04 -39.01
N ARG A 654 12.44 17.84 -38.93
CA ARG A 654 12.50 19.05 -38.10
C ARG A 654 12.42 20.33 -38.90
#